data_c49f7381251944ffaa879a9bb29ab153
#
_entry.id   c49f7381251944ffaa879a9bb29ab153
#
_cell.length_a   1.000
_cell.length_b   1.000
_cell.length_c   1.000
_cell.angle_alpha   90.00
_cell.angle_beta   90.00
_cell.angle_gamma   90.00
#
_symmetry.space_group_name_H-M   'P 1'
#
loop_
_entity.id
_entity.type
_entity.pdbx_description
1 polymer ?
#
loop_
_entity_poly.entity_id
_entity_poly.type
_entity_poly.pdbx_seq_one_letter_code
_entity_poly.pdbx_strand_id
1 'polypeptide(L)'
;VAVNTSSTLPLARVLDGARTAVPHRHTLTVPAPAAARPEEYATAALAALVHRYTGETELLVGRRRHPDSVESAAIRVAGDTTAARLLEAVAQAGTADAAEVPAGRPAHAAVTTVGRPAGEALAALTLAVSPADGTFELSLDSAEFDAQAAEQYARHLERVLAALAAAPEGTVHDIALLTDEETHRTLVEWNDTAGPVPQPFFHERVAEHARRTPDALAVILPGARLTYRELDEQANQLAHRLTARGVKPGDRVGVCFPRSAESLIAQLACFKLACAAILLDSDFPAERIRYMIEDASAAAVLTLAAHESKVEGLAPVLALDTDDWRTEPVTEVSEPVAADDLIHICYTSGSTGAPKAVMVRFGAARNLIHSMSELCGMSSASQGTWLAAPGYGMIEVECFPVLAVGGTVHIPDVSVVASEYRLQEWFLREGITTTLLMKPMAERLWRLEWPEDTPLENIRVCGERIQSWPPAGLPFRLINLYGSAEATVVASCDITEMGERLGEEGRARRLPPIGRPTTNVTIYVLDEDLRPLPPGLVGELCIAGVSLSAGYLGRPEATAEKWITNPIDPARHPIMYRTGDLARYWPDGSIEIVGRTDNQVKVRGNRVHLGEIEVVLTTLPGVQQAAVLARQDGQGDVQLTAYIEPDAGAAPSVRDIRRGLSQRLPSFMVPAAFVIGGLPTSVNGKIDRAALPEPPRSRPDVDTAYQAPSGALEESLHGLWTKVLELDGVGVLDNFFDLGGDSLRAARLTELVREEHGVELELVDLFDEPTVEKMAALVARTAATAV
;
A
#
# COMPACT_ATOMS: atom_id res chain seq x y z
N VAL A 1 -3.79 -12.90 12.09
CA VAL A 1 -3.26 -11.60 12.52
C VAL A 1 -4.39 -10.93 13.27
N ALA A 2 -4.29 -10.81 14.59
CA ALA A 2 -5.24 -10.04 15.35
C ALA A 2 -5.12 -8.58 14.87
N VAL A 3 -6.10 -8.15 14.09
CA VAL A 3 -6.32 -6.73 13.88
C VAL A 3 -6.56 -6.19 15.28
N ASN A 4 -5.72 -5.28 15.75
CA ASN A 4 -5.93 -4.60 17.03
C ASN A 4 -7.12 -3.66 16.82
N THR A 5 -8.32 -4.26 16.79
CA THR A 5 -9.57 -3.51 16.79
C THR A 5 -9.67 -2.92 18.18
N SER A 6 -9.40 -1.61 18.28
CA SER A 6 -9.82 -0.89 19.47
C SER A 6 -11.26 -1.28 19.75
N SER A 7 -11.62 -1.51 21.00
CA SER A 7 -12.94 -1.90 21.50
C SER A 7 -14.07 -0.88 21.20
N THR A 8 -13.88 -0.02 20.20
CA THR A 8 -14.83 0.97 19.72
C THR A 8 -15.62 0.43 18.54
N LEU A 9 -16.93 0.61 18.58
CA LEU A 9 -17.83 0.29 17.47
C LEU A 9 -17.37 1.02 16.19
N PRO A 10 -17.32 0.34 15.03
CA PRO A 10 -17.05 1.02 13.76
C PRO A 10 -17.98 2.21 13.58
N LEU A 11 -17.48 3.30 12.98
CA LEU A 11 -18.15 4.61 12.87
C LEU A 11 -18.30 5.39 14.17
N ALA A 12 -17.90 4.84 15.33
CA ALA A 12 -17.84 5.61 16.57
C ALA A 12 -16.73 6.66 16.53
N ARG A 13 -17.00 7.83 17.07
CA ARG A 13 -16.03 8.90 17.25
C ARG A 13 -15.21 8.62 18.50
N VAL A 14 -13.90 8.58 18.39
CA VAL A 14 -13.00 8.52 19.56
C VAL A 14 -12.87 9.94 20.13
N LEU A 15 -13.48 10.22 21.28
CA LEU A 15 -13.35 11.51 21.98
C LEU A 15 -12.83 11.29 23.40
N ASP A 16 -11.73 11.97 23.73
CA ASP A 16 -11.37 12.29 25.10
C ASP A 16 -12.12 13.58 25.52
N GLY A 17 -13.07 13.49 26.43
CA GLY A 17 -13.74 14.66 26.98
C GLY A 17 -15.18 14.46 27.48
N ALA A 18 -15.65 15.31 28.38
CA ALA A 18 -16.89 15.21 29.11
C ALA A 18 -18.15 15.05 28.21
N ARG A 19 -18.97 14.03 28.49
CA ARG A 19 -20.21 13.67 27.78
C ARG A 19 -21.32 14.70 28.10
N THR A 20 -21.56 15.62 27.16
CA THR A 20 -22.68 16.59 27.26
C THR A 20 -23.57 16.60 26.01
N ALA A 21 -23.42 15.63 25.12
CA ALA A 21 -24.11 15.62 23.85
C ALA A 21 -25.52 15.02 23.92
N VAL A 22 -26.47 15.55 23.14
CA VAL A 22 -27.83 15.03 23.03
C VAL A 22 -27.80 13.75 22.20
N PRO A 23 -28.28 12.60 22.69
CA PRO A 23 -28.24 11.35 21.95
C PRO A 23 -29.12 11.38 20.69
N HIS A 24 -28.65 10.72 19.62
CA HIS A 24 -29.52 10.38 18.49
C HIS A 24 -30.49 9.28 18.93
N ARG A 25 -31.79 9.45 18.69
CA ARG A 25 -32.82 8.50 19.08
C ARG A 25 -33.59 8.00 17.89
N HIS A 26 -33.79 6.69 17.83
CA HIS A 26 -34.54 6.01 16.78
C HIS A 26 -35.54 5.05 17.43
N THR A 27 -36.81 5.17 17.07
CA THR A 27 -37.86 4.23 17.52
C THR A 27 -37.95 3.08 16.52
N LEU A 28 -37.75 1.85 16.99
CA LEU A 28 -37.81 0.63 16.19
C LEU A 28 -39.10 -0.10 16.49
N THR A 29 -39.84 -0.45 15.45
CA THR A 29 -41.13 -1.14 15.59
C THR A 29 -41.03 -2.57 15.03
N VAL A 30 -40.34 -3.43 15.77
CA VAL A 30 -40.23 -4.86 15.41
C VAL A 30 -40.91 -5.69 16.51
N PRO A 31 -41.91 -6.55 16.18
CA PRO A 31 -42.55 -7.39 17.17
C PRO A 31 -41.59 -8.38 17.75
N ALA A 32 -41.47 -8.43 19.08
CA ALA A 32 -40.74 -9.46 19.76
C ALA A 32 -41.46 -10.81 19.60
N PRO A 33 -40.73 -11.95 19.47
CA PRO A 33 -41.34 -13.27 19.48
C PRO A 33 -42.13 -13.50 20.75
N ALA A 34 -43.32 -14.08 20.65
CA ALA A 34 -44.22 -14.30 21.79
C ALA A 34 -43.62 -15.18 22.91
N ALA A 35 -42.57 -15.92 22.63
CA ALA A 35 -41.89 -16.82 23.55
C ALA A 35 -40.70 -16.21 24.29
N ALA A 36 -40.14 -15.01 23.86
CA ALA A 36 -39.02 -14.39 24.49
C ALA A 36 -39.43 -13.18 25.32
N ARG A 37 -38.72 -12.96 26.44
CA ARG A 37 -38.88 -11.70 27.19
C ARG A 37 -38.28 -10.58 26.34
N PRO A 38 -38.98 -9.44 26.22
CA PRO A 38 -38.48 -8.32 25.37
C PRO A 38 -37.06 -7.84 25.68
N GLU A 39 -36.66 -7.85 26.96
CA GLU A 39 -35.32 -7.46 27.39
C GLU A 39 -34.23 -8.47 26.97
N GLU A 40 -34.52 -9.76 27.04
CA GLU A 40 -33.63 -10.84 26.62
C GLU A 40 -33.44 -10.80 25.09
N TYR A 41 -34.52 -10.56 24.39
CA TYR A 41 -34.54 -10.40 22.94
C TYR A 41 -33.73 -9.18 22.48
N ALA A 42 -33.95 -8.02 23.13
CA ALA A 42 -33.14 -6.82 22.89
C ALA A 42 -31.63 -7.04 23.15
N THR A 43 -31.33 -7.77 24.23
CA THR A 43 -29.95 -8.10 24.59
C THR A 43 -29.30 -9.00 23.54
N ALA A 44 -30.00 -10.03 23.04
CA ALA A 44 -29.52 -10.91 21.98
C ALA A 44 -29.30 -10.15 20.67
N ALA A 45 -30.23 -9.25 20.33
CA ALA A 45 -30.10 -8.44 19.11
C ALA A 45 -28.90 -7.48 19.16
N LEU A 46 -28.69 -6.82 20.29
CA LEU A 46 -27.52 -5.96 20.49
C LEU A 46 -26.23 -6.78 20.47
N ALA A 47 -26.18 -7.93 21.14
CA ALA A 47 -25.01 -8.79 21.11
C ALA A 47 -24.68 -9.28 19.70
N ALA A 48 -25.71 -9.71 18.94
CA ALA A 48 -25.53 -10.10 17.54
C ALA A 48 -25.02 -8.92 16.69
N LEU A 49 -25.59 -7.73 16.82
CA LEU A 49 -25.19 -6.54 16.09
C LEU A 49 -23.73 -6.16 16.40
N VAL A 50 -23.39 -6.08 17.70
CA VAL A 50 -22.02 -5.74 18.13
C VAL A 50 -21.02 -6.78 17.62
N HIS A 51 -21.33 -8.08 17.74
CA HIS A 51 -20.48 -9.14 17.20
C HIS A 51 -20.26 -8.97 15.69
N ARG A 52 -21.32 -8.72 14.92
CA ARG A 52 -21.23 -8.53 13.46
C ARG A 52 -20.37 -7.32 13.09
N TYR A 53 -20.35 -6.27 13.92
CA TYR A 53 -19.57 -5.06 13.67
C TYR A 53 -18.12 -5.15 14.16
N THR A 54 -17.85 -5.88 15.25
CA THR A 54 -16.53 -5.89 15.89
C THR A 54 -15.76 -7.20 15.71
N GLY A 55 -16.45 -8.31 15.39
CA GLY A 55 -15.88 -9.66 15.40
C GLY A 55 -15.61 -10.19 16.82
N GLU A 56 -15.88 -9.42 17.88
CA GLU A 56 -15.68 -9.87 19.25
C GLU A 56 -16.63 -11.00 19.63
N THR A 57 -16.10 -12.05 20.25
CA THR A 57 -16.87 -13.24 20.64
C THR A 57 -17.29 -13.24 22.11
N GLU A 58 -16.69 -12.40 22.94
CA GLU A 58 -17.05 -12.21 24.35
C GLU A 58 -17.48 -10.76 24.56
N LEU A 59 -18.79 -10.55 24.69
CA LEU A 59 -19.40 -9.24 24.73
C LEU A 59 -19.91 -8.93 26.14
N LEU A 60 -19.69 -7.70 26.59
CA LEU A 60 -20.29 -7.17 27.82
C LEU A 60 -21.47 -6.30 27.45
N VAL A 61 -22.67 -6.72 27.84
CA VAL A 61 -23.89 -5.94 27.65
C VAL A 61 -24.43 -5.50 29.00
N GLY A 62 -24.47 -4.18 29.22
CA GLY A 62 -25.04 -3.59 30.43
C GLY A 62 -26.56 -3.77 30.48
N ARG A 63 -27.13 -4.16 31.62
CA ARG A 63 -28.56 -4.25 31.84
C ARG A 63 -28.95 -3.38 33.04
N ARG A 64 -29.85 -2.44 32.85
CA ARG A 64 -30.37 -1.64 33.96
C ARG A 64 -31.74 -2.19 34.33
N ARG A 65 -31.83 -2.92 35.45
CA ARG A 65 -33.08 -3.41 36.05
C ARG A 65 -33.62 -2.51 37.13
N HIS A 66 -32.76 -1.76 37.82
CA HIS A 66 -33.10 -0.78 38.84
C HIS A 66 -32.47 0.58 38.52
N PRO A 67 -33.06 1.71 39.03
CA PRO A 67 -32.53 3.06 38.74
C PRO A 67 -31.06 3.27 39.08
N ASP A 68 -30.61 2.63 40.15
CA ASP A 68 -29.31 2.90 40.78
C ASP A 68 -28.28 1.77 40.52
N SER A 69 -28.64 0.74 39.73
CA SER A 69 -27.71 -0.36 39.43
C SER A 69 -27.68 -0.75 37.92
N VAL A 70 -26.50 -0.90 37.39
CA VAL A 70 -26.25 -1.47 36.08
C VAL A 70 -25.53 -2.81 36.30
N GLU A 71 -26.18 -3.88 35.91
CA GLU A 71 -25.61 -5.21 35.89
C GLU A 71 -25.00 -5.43 34.49
N SER A 72 -23.84 -6.06 34.41
CA SER A 72 -23.23 -6.42 33.12
C SER A 72 -23.37 -7.92 32.90
N ALA A 73 -23.88 -8.31 31.75
CA ALA A 73 -23.94 -9.71 31.32
C ALA A 73 -22.82 -9.96 30.31
N ALA A 74 -22.00 -10.98 30.58
CA ALA A 74 -21.03 -11.49 29.62
C ALA A 74 -21.76 -12.49 28.70
N ILE A 75 -21.77 -12.20 27.40
CA ILE A 75 -22.47 -13.00 26.40
C ILE A 75 -21.43 -13.50 25.39
N ARG A 76 -21.38 -14.80 25.18
CA ARG A 76 -20.53 -15.39 24.15
C ARG A 76 -21.33 -15.53 22.86
N VAL A 77 -20.83 -14.94 21.78
CA VAL A 77 -21.38 -15.00 20.43
C VAL A 77 -20.27 -15.42 19.47
N ALA A 78 -20.56 -16.41 18.63
CA ALA A 78 -19.69 -16.77 17.50
C ALA A 78 -20.52 -16.71 16.21
N GLY A 79 -19.85 -16.65 15.05
CA GLY A 79 -20.55 -16.55 13.77
C GLY A 79 -21.53 -17.70 13.52
N ASP A 80 -21.22 -18.91 13.95
CA ASP A 80 -22.03 -20.14 13.88
C ASP A 80 -23.11 -20.26 14.99
N THR A 81 -23.17 -19.28 15.91
CA THR A 81 -24.21 -19.27 16.97
C THR A 81 -25.57 -19.06 16.33
N THR A 82 -26.51 -20.01 16.53
CA THR A 82 -27.88 -19.84 16.06
C THR A 82 -28.65 -18.82 16.91
N ALA A 83 -29.70 -18.21 16.35
CA ALA A 83 -30.55 -17.27 17.05
C ALA A 83 -31.15 -17.89 18.32
N ALA A 84 -31.59 -19.14 18.26
CA ALA A 84 -32.11 -19.86 19.42
C ALA A 84 -31.05 -20.02 20.52
N ARG A 85 -29.85 -20.48 20.20
CA ARG A 85 -28.75 -20.60 21.17
C ARG A 85 -28.29 -19.27 21.76
N LEU A 86 -28.32 -18.21 20.98
CA LEU A 86 -28.02 -16.85 21.48
C LEU A 86 -29.06 -16.41 22.52
N LEU A 87 -30.34 -16.62 22.25
CA LEU A 87 -31.41 -16.30 23.20
C LEU A 87 -31.28 -17.13 24.48
N GLU A 88 -30.98 -18.43 24.39
CA GLU A 88 -30.71 -19.27 25.54
C GLU A 88 -29.51 -18.78 26.37
N ALA A 89 -28.40 -18.43 25.71
CA ALA A 89 -27.22 -17.90 26.39
C ALA A 89 -27.52 -16.59 27.13
N VAL A 90 -28.30 -15.69 26.51
CA VAL A 90 -28.76 -14.46 27.14
C VAL A 90 -29.70 -14.71 28.34
N ALA A 91 -30.60 -15.66 28.22
CA ALA A 91 -31.49 -16.05 29.34
C ALA A 91 -30.72 -16.65 30.52
N GLN A 92 -29.72 -17.48 30.22
CA GLN A 92 -28.86 -18.09 31.25
C GLN A 92 -27.95 -17.05 31.92
N ALA A 93 -27.35 -16.12 31.16
CA ALA A 93 -26.56 -15.03 31.69
C ALA A 93 -27.35 -14.05 32.58
N GLY A 94 -28.66 -13.98 32.42
CA GLY A 94 -29.56 -13.19 33.27
C GLY A 94 -29.80 -13.79 34.67
N THR A 95 -29.45 -15.07 34.91
CA THR A 95 -29.61 -15.81 36.16
C THR A 95 -28.29 -16.03 36.90
N ALA A 96 -27.15 -15.83 36.29
CA ALA A 96 -25.84 -15.94 36.92
C ALA A 96 -25.51 -14.63 37.68
N ASP A 97 -24.89 -14.75 38.86
CA ASP A 97 -24.32 -13.60 39.58
C ASP A 97 -23.40 -12.80 38.63
N ALA A 98 -23.58 -11.49 38.63
CA ALA A 98 -22.81 -10.58 37.80
C ALA A 98 -21.31 -10.89 37.98
N ALA A 99 -20.67 -11.43 36.94
CA ALA A 99 -19.24 -11.57 36.93
C ALA A 99 -18.65 -10.17 37.15
N GLU A 100 -17.75 -10.01 38.11
CA GLU A 100 -17.05 -8.75 38.35
C GLU A 100 -16.41 -8.31 37.01
N VAL A 101 -16.99 -7.25 36.43
CA VAL A 101 -16.41 -6.62 35.23
C VAL A 101 -15.02 -6.11 35.65
N PRO A 102 -13.95 -6.50 34.97
CA PRO A 102 -12.64 -5.98 35.29
C PRO A 102 -12.69 -4.46 35.29
N ALA A 103 -12.24 -3.84 36.38
CA ALA A 103 -12.25 -2.39 36.52
C ALA A 103 -11.54 -1.75 35.29
N GLY A 104 -12.27 -0.91 34.55
CA GLY A 104 -11.74 -0.17 33.39
C GLY A 104 -12.19 -0.65 32.01
N ARG A 105 -13.01 -1.72 31.87
CA ARG A 105 -13.57 -2.12 30.57
C ARG A 105 -15.02 -1.63 30.45
N PRO A 106 -15.33 -0.62 29.61
CA PRO A 106 -16.70 -0.13 29.41
C PRO A 106 -17.57 -1.22 28.74
N ALA A 107 -18.87 -1.22 29.02
CA ALA A 107 -19.81 -2.08 28.32
C ALA A 107 -19.89 -1.65 26.85
N HIS A 108 -19.90 -2.63 25.91
CA HIS A 108 -20.00 -2.39 24.48
C HIS A 108 -21.36 -1.78 24.10
N ALA A 109 -22.41 -2.22 24.78
CA ALA A 109 -23.78 -1.76 24.59
C ALA A 109 -24.60 -1.94 25.87
N ALA A 110 -25.75 -1.28 25.96
CA ALA A 110 -26.62 -1.41 27.12
C ALA A 110 -28.09 -1.61 26.73
N VAL A 111 -28.82 -2.36 27.56
CA VAL A 111 -30.27 -2.50 27.47
C VAL A 111 -30.90 -1.91 28.71
N THR A 112 -32.00 -1.15 28.55
CA THR A 112 -32.75 -0.54 29.65
C THR A 112 -34.27 -0.63 29.37
N THR A 113 -35.14 -0.52 30.43
CA THR A 113 -36.58 -0.43 30.25
C THR A 113 -37.02 1.04 30.09
N VAL A 114 -37.94 1.31 29.16
CA VAL A 114 -38.54 2.62 28.94
C VAL A 114 -39.42 3.01 30.12
N GLY A 115 -39.27 4.21 30.61
CA GLY A 115 -40.08 4.76 31.73
C GLY A 115 -39.36 5.79 32.58
N ARG A 116 -38.14 6.17 32.25
CA ARG A 116 -37.38 7.19 32.98
C ARG A 116 -36.57 8.11 32.09
N PRO A 117 -36.35 9.37 32.49
CA PRO A 117 -35.56 10.30 31.69
C PRO A 117 -34.14 9.73 31.49
N ALA A 118 -33.71 9.65 30.22
CA ALA A 118 -32.37 9.30 29.85
C ALA A 118 -31.41 10.43 30.25
N GLY A 119 -31.00 10.45 31.54
CA GLY A 119 -30.07 11.45 32.05
C GLY A 119 -28.60 11.07 31.85
N GLU A 120 -28.29 9.79 31.68
CA GLU A 120 -26.93 9.31 31.49
C GLU A 120 -26.93 8.16 30.47
N ALA A 121 -26.15 8.29 29.41
CA ALA A 121 -25.88 7.18 28.48
C ALA A 121 -25.07 6.11 29.23
N LEU A 122 -25.60 4.89 29.30
CA LEU A 122 -24.95 3.75 29.96
C LEU A 122 -23.82 3.18 29.15
N ALA A 123 -23.91 3.36 27.84
CA ALA A 123 -22.92 2.96 26.85
C ALA A 123 -23.12 3.82 25.59
N ALA A 124 -22.17 3.80 24.68
CA ALA A 124 -22.23 4.49 23.40
C ALA A 124 -23.47 4.09 22.57
N LEU A 125 -23.90 2.84 22.71
CA LEU A 125 -25.11 2.27 22.11
C LEU A 125 -26.05 1.77 23.22
N THR A 126 -27.25 2.33 23.33
CA THR A 126 -28.24 1.95 24.34
C THR A 126 -29.57 1.62 23.68
N LEU A 127 -30.12 0.44 23.99
CA LEU A 127 -31.45 0.02 23.53
C LEU A 127 -32.45 0.00 24.70
N ALA A 128 -33.43 0.88 24.64
CA ALA A 128 -34.53 0.91 25.61
C ALA A 128 -35.70 0.08 25.10
N VAL A 129 -36.28 -0.73 26.00
CA VAL A 129 -37.42 -1.61 25.71
C VAL A 129 -38.67 -1.10 26.41
N SER A 130 -39.75 -0.91 25.69
CA SER A 130 -41.08 -0.61 26.25
C SER A 130 -41.80 -1.91 26.63
N PRO A 131 -42.04 -2.16 27.93
CA PRO A 131 -42.75 -3.36 28.34
C PRO A 131 -44.24 -3.36 27.95
N ALA A 132 -44.81 -2.18 27.61
CA ALA A 132 -46.24 -2.02 27.37
C ALA A 132 -46.68 -2.46 25.98
N ASP A 133 -45.83 -2.22 24.97
CA ASP A 133 -46.15 -2.43 23.56
C ASP A 133 -45.08 -3.20 22.79
N GLY A 134 -43.97 -3.58 23.46
CA GLY A 134 -42.87 -4.31 22.86
C GLY A 134 -42.04 -3.48 21.85
N THR A 135 -42.17 -2.14 21.87
CA THR A 135 -41.35 -1.28 21.05
C THR A 135 -39.95 -1.09 21.61
N PHE A 136 -39.00 -0.80 20.72
CA PHE A 136 -37.60 -0.56 21.08
C PHE A 136 -37.21 0.90 20.73
N GLU A 137 -36.49 1.56 21.62
CA GLU A 137 -35.90 2.87 21.34
C GLU A 137 -34.36 2.73 21.39
N LEU A 138 -33.70 2.89 20.24
CA LEU A 138 -32.26 2.93 20.14
C LEU A 138 -31.77 4.35 20.38
N SER A 139 -30.86 4.50 21.32
CA SER A 139 -30.15 5.75 21.62
C SER A 139 -28.65 5.57 21.36
N LEU A 140 -28.05 6.46 20.56
CA LEU A 140 -26.62 6.51 20.29
C LEU A 140 -26.06 7.84 20.79
N ASP A 141 -24.91 7.79 21.43
CA ASP A 141 -24.23 8.99 21.91
C ASP A 141 -23.74 9.83 20.72
N SER A 142 -24.27 11.05 20.58
CA SER A 142 -23.89 11.96 19.48
C SER A 142 -22.44 12.49 19.60
N ALA A 143 -21.79 12.30 20.74
CA ALA A 143 -20.36 12.55 20.85
C ALA A 143 -19.53 11.47 20.12
N GLU A 144 -20.05 10.24 20.03
CA GLU A 144 -19.37 9.11 19.38
C GLU A 144 -19.89 8.84 17.96
N PHE A 145 -21.18 9.06 17.69
CA PHE A 145 -21.82 8.78 16.41
C PHE A 145 -22.40 10.07 15.78
N ASP A 146 -22.21 10.22 14.48
CA ASP A 146 -22.97 11.21 13.70
C ASP A 146 -24.37 10.67 13.35
N ALA A 147 -25.22 11.55 12.82
CA ALA A 147 -26.60 11.20 12.49
C ALA A 147 -26.71 10.06 11.47
N GLN A 148 -25.79 10.02 10.48
CA GLN A 148 -25.80 9.01 9.43
C GLN A 148 -25.42 7.63 9.97
N ALA A 149 -24.39 7.57 10.83
CA ALA A 149 -24.01 6.34 11.51
C ALA A 149 -25.15 5.83 12.43
N ALA A 150 -25.78 6.75 13.18
CA ALA A 150 -26.89 6.40 14.07
C ALA A 150 -28.07 5.80 13.30
N GLU A 151 -28.43 6.38 12.16
CA GLU A 151 -29.47 5.85 11.28
C GLU A 151 -29.13 4.47 10.68
N GLN A 152 -27.85 4.25 10.29
CA GLN A 152 -27.39 2.95 9.81
C GLN A 152 -27.50 1.88 10.91
N TYR A 153 -27.04 2.16 12.13
CA TYR A 153 -27.15 1.22 13.25
C TYR A 153 -28.62 0.89 13.58
N ALA A 154 -29.52 1.87 13.48
CA ALA A 154 -30.92 1.66 13.68
C ALA A 154 -31.51 0.69 12.65
N ARG A 155 -31.27 0.91 11.37
CA ARG A 155 -31.72 0.01 10.29
C ARG A 155 -31.15 -1.41 10.45
N HIS A 156 -29.86 -1.54 10.75
CA HIS A 156 -29.24 -2.84 10.93
C HIS A 156 -29.78 -3.58 12.18
N LEU A 157 -30.05 -2.87 13.27
CA LEU A 157 -30.65 -3.47 14.44
C LEU A 157 -32.07 -3.96 14.16
N GLU A 158 -32.87 -3.23 13.37
CA GLU A 158 -34.18 -3.69 12.92
C GLU A 158 -34.09 -5.01 12.14
N ARG A 159 -33.10 -5.12 11.24
CA ARG A 159 -32.84 -6.35 10.47
C ARG A 159 -32.42 -7.52 11.38
N VAL A 160 -31.54 -7.26 12.34
CA VAL A 160 -31.12 -8.27 13.32
C VAL A 160 -32.32 -8.74 14.15
N LEU A 161 -33.13 -7.82 14.67
CA LEU A 161 -34.37 -8.15 15.39
C LEU A 161 -35.29 -9.00 14.53
N ALA A 162 -35.58 -8.61 13.30
CA ALA A 162 -36.43 -9.36 12.38
C ALA A 162 -35.87 -10.76 12.06
N ALA A 163 -34.57 -10.88 11.84
CA ALA A 163 -33.91 -12.15 11.52
C ALA A 163 -33.94 -13.15 12.69
N LEU A 164 -33.67 -12.68 13.93
CA LEU A 164 -33.74 -13.51 15.13
C LEU A 164 -35.18 -14.04 15.38
N ALA A 165 -36.21 -13.30 14.97
CA ALA A 165 -37.59 -13.73 15.07
C ALA A 165 -37.99 -14.74 13.98
N ALA A 166 -37.55 -14.50 12.74
CA ALA A 166 -37.97 -15.26 11.58
C ALA A 166 -37.25 -16.61 11.41
N ALA A 167 -35.98 -16.68 11.84
CA ALA A 167 -35.11 -17.84 11.61
C ALA A 167 -34.37 -18.26 12.89
N PRO A 168 -35.00 -18.95 13.84
CA PRO A 168 -34.40 -19.39 15.11
C PRO A 168 -33.16 -20.29 14.90
N GLU A 169 -33.13 -21.08 13.85
CA GLU A 169 -32.01 -21.96 13.49
C GLU A 169 -30.99 -21.31 12.59
N GLY A 170 -31.26 -20.07 12.11
CA GLY A 170 -30.30 -19.27 11.34
C GLY A 170 -29.15 -18.81 12.22
N THR A 171 -27.94 -18.75 11.66
CA THR A 171 -26.76 -18.29 12.41
C THR A 171 -26.67 -16.76 12.44
N VAL A 172 -25.97 -16.21 13.44
CA VAL A 172 -25.71 -14.77 13.52
C VAL A 172 -24.95 -14.28 12.29
N HIS A 173 -24.08 -15.13 11.73
CA HIS A 173 -23.34 -14.82 10.51
C HIS A 173 -24.23 -14.66 9.26
N ASP A 174 -25.32 -15.44 9.19
CA ASP A 174 -26.24 -15.42 8.04
C ASP A 174 -27.19 -14.20 8.04
N ILE A 175 -27.21 -13.39 9.09
CA ILE A 175 -28.05 -12.21 9.15
C ILE A 175 -27.57 -11.18 8.12
N ALA A 176 -28.38 -10.93 7.09
CA ALA A 176 -28.11 -9.90 6.09
C ALA A 176 -28.34 -8.51 6.70
N LEU A 177 -27.27 -7.79 7.00
CA LEU A 177 -27.33 -6.44 7.57
C LEU A 177 -27.77 -5.39 6.56
N LEU A 178 -27.25 -5.44 5.33
CA LEU A 178 -27.54 -4.46 4.28
C LEU A 178 -29.03 -4.49 3.87
N THR A 179 -29.64 -3.33 3.77
CA THR A 179 -30.93 -3.15 3.08
C THR A 179 -30.74 -3.25 1.57
N ASP A 180 -31.82 -3.37 0.80
CA ASP A 180 -31.76 -3.38 -0.66
C ASP A 180 -31.19 -2.04 -1.19
N GLU A 181 -31.52 -0.91 -0.56
CA GLU A 181 -30.98 0.40 -0.89
C GLU A 181 -29.47 0.49 -0.60
N GLU A 182 -29.03 0.01 0.56
CA GLU A 182 -27.61 -0.01 0.90
C GLU A 182 -26.82 -0.96 0.00
N THR A 183 -27.40 -2.10 -0.36
CA THR A 183 -26.85 -3.04 -1.33
C THR A 183 -26.70 -2.38 -2.69
N HIS A 184 -27.74 -1.71 -3.18
CA HIS A 184 -27.67 -0.97 -4.45
C HIS A 184 -26.61 0.12 -4.40
N ARG A 185 -26.56 0.90 -3.33
CA ARG A 185 -25.57 1.96 -3.13
C ARG A 185 -24.13 1.44 -3.17
N THR A 186 -23.84 0.37 -2.41
CA THR A 186 -22.47 -0.17 -2.31
C THR A 186 -22.03 -0.91 -3.57
N LEU A 187 -22.93 -1.66 -4.21
CA LEU A 187 -22.58 -2.50 -5.34
C LEU A 187 -22.73 -1.78 -6.69
N VAL A 188 -23.62 -0.81 -6.80
CA VAL A 188 -23.94 -0.15 -8.07
C VAL A 188 -23.54 1.32 -8.08
N GLU A 189 -24.08 2.16 -7.17
CA GLU A 189 -23.84 3.62 -7.23
C GLU A 189 -22.38 3.99 -7.00
N TRP A 190 -21.73 3.37 -6.01
CA TRP A 190 -20.31 3.61 -5.72
C TRP A 190 -19.37 2.99 -6.76
N ASN A 191 -19.88 2.12 -7.59
CA ASN A 191 -19.18 1.46 -8.69
C ASN A 191 -19.68 1.93 -10.08
N ASP A 192 -20.39 3.07 -10.14
CA ASP A 192 -20.77 3.69 -11.42
C ASP A 192 -19.57 4.46 -11.98
N THR A 193 -18.59 3.70 -12.46
CA THR A 193 -17.30 4.17 -12.98
C THR A 193 -17.19 4.02 -14.49
N ALA A 194 -18.28 3.62 -15.16
CA ALA A 194 -18.24 3.36 -16.60
C ALA A 194 -17.91 4.65 -17.37
N GLY A 195 -16.87 4.58 -18.17
CA GLY A 195 -16.42 5.71 -18.99
C GLY A 195 -15.81 5.24 -20.32
N PRO A 196 -15.81 6.10 -21.33
CA PRO A 196 -15.15 5.79 -22.61
C PRO A 196 -13.63 5.71 -22.40
N VAL A 197 -12.97 4.77 -23.08
CA VAL A 197 -11.52 4.68 -23.19
C VAL A 197 -11.15 4.88 -24.64
N PRO A 198 -10.25 5.81 -24.99
CA PRO A 198 -9.79 6.01 -26.35
C PRO A 198 -9.26 4.70 -26.95
N GLN A 199 -9.56 4.45 -28.24
CA GLN A 199 -9.17 3.21 -28.92
C GLN A 199 -7.66 3.04 -29.11
N PRO A 200 -6.88 4.10 -29.46
CA PRO A 200 -5.44 3.94 -29.64
C PRO A 200 -4.73 3.48 -28.36
N PHE A 201 -3.84 2.51 -28.49
CA PHE A 201 -2.91 2.11 -27.44
C PHE A 201 -1.78 3.14 -27.27
N PHE A 202 -1.00 3.02 -26.22
CA PHE A 202 0.04 3.98 -25.86
C PHE A 202 1.04 4.27 -26.99
N HIS A 203 1.62 3.22 -27.62
CA HIS A 203 2.60 3.37 -28.70
C HIS A 203 1.99 4.01 -29.96
N GLU A 204 0.72 3.76 -30.27
CA GLU A 204 -0.01 4.38 -31.37
C GLU A 204 -0.22 5.88 -31.12
N ARG A 205 -0.49 6.28 -29.86
CA ARG A 205 -0.61 7.70 -29.48
C ARG A 205 0.72 8.43 -29.60
N VAL A 206 1.82 7.81 -29.19
CA VAL A 206 3.18 8.38 -29.38
C VAL A 206 3.47 8.57 -30.87
N ALA A 207 3.17 7.57 -31.71
CA ALA A 207 3.33 7.67 -33.17
C ALA A 207 2.41 8.75 -33.77
N GLU A 208 1.19 8.95 -33.24
CA GLU A 208 0.30 10.04 -33.67
C GLU A 208 0.92 11.42 -33.36
N HIS A 209 1.47 11.60 -32.16
CA HIS A 209 2.17 12.87 -31.81
C HIS A 209 3.43 13.06 -32.66
N ALA A 210 4.19 12.01 -32.97
CA ALA A 210 5.33 12.09 -33.88
C ALA A 210 4.93 12.58 -35.29
N ARG A 211 3.74 12.22 -35.76
CA ARG A 211 3.22 12.72 -37.04
C ARG A 211 2.64 14.15 -36.96
N ARG A 212 1.94 14.49 -35.86
CA ARG A 212 1.21 15.78 -35.74
C ARG A 212 2.07 16.92 -35.22
N THR A 213 2.94 16.62 -34.28
CA THR A 213 3.82 17.59 -33.58
C THR A 213 5.24 17.03 -33.49
N PRO A 214 5.89 16.72 -34.61
CA PRO A 214 7.15 15.98 -34.67
C PRO A 214 8.29 16.61 -33.86
N ASP A 215 8.34 17.93 -33.83
CA ASP A 215 9.42 18.70 -33.19
C ASP A 215 9.11 19.05 -31.72
N ALA A 216 7.92 18.65 -31.19
CA ALA A 216 7.61 18.78 -29.78
C ALA A 216 8.52 17.88 -28.95
N LEU A 217 8.97 18.35 -27.78
CA LEU A 217 9.81 17.57 -26.88
C LEU A 217 8.98 16.47 -26.21
N ALA A 218 9.47 15.24 -26.28
CA ALA A 218 8.89 14.07 -25.61
C ALA A 218 9.63 13.76 -24.31
N VAL A 219 10.98 13.80 -24.34
CA VAL A 219 11.84 13.44 -23.20
C VAL A 219 12.96 14.46 -23.03
N ILE A 220 13.19 14.88 -21.79
CA ILE A 220 14.33 15.70 -21.38
C ILE A 220 15.10 14.95 -20.29
N LEU A 221 16.41 14.84 -20.46
CA LEU A 221 17.29 14.22 -19.49
C LEU A 221 18.63 15.00 -19.44
N PRO A 222 19.49 14.79 -18.43
CA PRO A 222 20.75 15.52 -18.34
C PRO A 222 21.59 15.40 -19.61
N GLY A 223 21.84 16.54 -20.25
CA GLY A 223 22.66 16.61 -21.47
C GLY A 223 22.00 16.15 -22.77
N ALA A 224 20.73 15.70 -22.76
CA ALA A 224 20.03 15.24 -23.96
C ALA A 224 18.54 15.60 -23.96
N ARG A 225 17.96 15.66 -25.17
CA ARG A 225 16.54 15.89 -25.42
C ARG A 225 16.10 15.03 -26.58
N LEU A 226 14.91 14.49 -26.54
CA LEU A 226 14.28 13.78 -27.66
C LEU A 226 12.94 14.43 -28.00
N THR A 227 12.74 14.69 -29.28
CA THR A 227 11.44 15.04 -29.83
C THR A 227 10.57 13.80 -29.99
N TYR A 228 9.26 13.98 -30.21
CA TYR A 228 8.36 12.86 -30.52
C TYR A 228 8.79 12.13 -31.80
N ARG A 229 9.28 12.83 -32.80
CA ARG A 229 9.82 12.22 -34.01
C ARG A 229 11.00 11.33 -33.70
N GLU A 230 11.99 11.82 -32.99
CA GLU A 230 13.21 11.07 -32.66
C GLU A 230 12.90 9.87 -31.77
N LEU A 231 11.97 10.00 -30.82
CA LEU A 231 11.52 8.90 -29.96
C LEU A 231 10.85 7.80 -30.78
N ASP A 232 9.95 8.15 -31.71
CA ASP A 232 9.22 7.19 -32.53
C ASP A 232 10.13 6.54 -33.59
N GLU A 233 11.00 7.31 -34.27
CA GLU A 233 11.98 6.82 -35.24
C GLU A 233 12.96 5.82 -34.60
N GLN A 234 13.49 6.15 -33.41
CA GLN A 234 14.38 5.26 -32.69
C GLN A 234 13.65 3.97 -32.21
N ALA A 235 12.39 4.09 -31.78
CA ALA A 235 11.58 2.91 -31.44
C ALA A 235 11.34 2.02 -32.68
N ASN A 236 11.10 2.61 -33.86
CA ASN A 236 10.96 1.87 -35.10
C ASN A 236 12.27 1.15 -35.51
N GLN A 237 13.40 1.86 -35.43
CA GLN A 237 14.72 1.29 -35.73
C GLN A 237 15.01 0.08 -34.84
N LEU A 238 14.76 0.22 -33.51
CA LEU A 238 14.95 -0.88 -32.56
C LEU A 238 13.98 -2.05 -32.83
N ALA A 239 12.74 -1.77 -33.22
CA ALA A 239 11.76 -2.78 -33.58
C ALA A 239 12.23 -3.57 -34.82
N HIS A 240 12.74 -2.91 -35.88
CA HIS A 240 13.34 -3.57 -37.02
C HIS A 240 14.53 -4.45 -36.61
N ARG A 241 15.40 -3.94 -35.72
CA ARG A 241 16.53 -4.71 -35.22
C ARG A 241 16.13 -5.97 -34.47
N LEU A 242 15.11 -5.87 -33.61
CA LEU A 242 14.55 -7.02 -32.89
C LEU A 242 13.96 -8.06 -33.84
N THR A 243 13.22 -7.62 -34.84
CA THR A 243 12.69 -8.51 -35.91
C THR A 243 13.82 -9.22 -36.66
N ALA A 244 14.88 -8.50 -37.04
CA ALA A 244 16.06 -9.07 -37.68
C ALA A 244 16.79 -10.10 -36.80
N ARG A 245 16.67 -9.97 -35.46
CA ARG A 245 17.19 -10.95 -34.49
C ARG A 245 16.24 -12.08 -34.17
N GLY A 246 15.07 -12.15 -34.85
CA GLY A 246 14.12 -13.24 -34.77
C GLY A 246 13.02 -13.11 -33.74
N VAL A 247 12.88 -11.94 -33.10
CA VAL A 247 11.76 -11.63 -32.19
C VAL A 247 10.47 -11.54 -32.99
N LYS A 248 9.39 -12.11 -32.47
CA LYS A 248 8.06 -12.20 -33.10
C LYS A 248 6.97 -11.64 -32.21
N PRO A 249 5.82 -11.21 -32.78
CA PRO A 249 4.65 -10.84 -32.00
C PRO A 249 4.28 -11.91 -30.96
N GLY A 250 3.98 -11.47 -29.75
CA GLY A 250 3.69 -12.33 -28.59
C GLY A 250 4.92 -12.79 -27.80
N ASP A 251 6.14 -12.55 -28.31
CA ASP A 251 7.36 -12.83 -27.55
C ASP A 251 7.49 -11.90 -26.34
N ARG A 252 8.34 -12.30 -25.41
CA ARG A 252 8.67 -11.53 -24.19
C ARG A 252 10.11 -11.07 -24.28
N VAL A 253 10.32 -9.77 -24.11
CA VAL A 253 11.64 -9.13 -24.27
C VAL A 253 12.06 -8.52 -22.93
N GLY A 254 13.22 -8.89 -22.42
CA GLY A 254 13.81 -8.30 -21.22
C GLY A 254 14.23 -6.84 -21.49
N VAL A 255 13.80 -5.91 -20.65
CA VAL A 255 14.15 -4.49 -20.69
C VAL A 255 14.89 -4.16 -19.40
N CYS A 256 16.23 -4.20 -19.46
CA CYS A 256 17.12 -4.10 -18.29
C CYS A 256 17.96 -2.81 -18.36
N PHE A 257 17.41 -1.73 -17.86
CA PHE A 257 18.00 -0.39 -17.92
C PHE A 257 17.85 0.35 -16.59
N PRO A 258 18.69 1.35 -16.31
CA PRO A 258 18.34 2.43 -15.42
C PRO A 258 17.24 3.31 -16.04
N ARG A 259 16.75 4.31 -15.31
CA ARG A 259 15.88 5.34 -15.90
C ARG A 259 16.63 6.07 -17.01
N SER A 260 16.18 5.92 -18.23
CA SER A 260 16.86 6.50 -19.42
C SER A 260 15.92 6.56 -20.61
N ALA A 261 16.33 7.30 -21.65
CA ALA A 261 15.60 7.34 -22.90
C ALA A 261 15.59 5.96 -23.58
N GLU A 262 16.68 5.20 -23.48
CA GLU A 262 16.82 3.86 -24.04
C GLU A 262 15.78 2.89 -23.49
N SER A 263 15.46 3.01 -22.20
CA SER A 263 14.39 2.21 -21.56
C SER A 263 13.02 2.50 -22.17
N LEU A 264 12.70 3.77 -22.44
CA LEU A 264 11.44 4.16 -23.10
C LEU A 264 11.41 3.67 -24.55
N ILE A 265 12.51 3.86 -25.29
CA ILE A 265 12.65 3.40 -26.67
C ILE A 265 12.49 1.88 -26.73
N ALA A 266 13.11 1.13 -25.81
CA ALA A 266 13.03 -0.32 -25.74
C ALA A 266 11.59 -0.81 -25.51
N GLN A 267 10.86 -0.17 -24.57
CA GLN A 267 9.46 -0.53 -24.30
C GLN A 267 8.58 -0.20 -25.51
N LEU A 268 8.72 0.97 -26.11
CA LEU A 268 7.97 1.35 -27.32
C LEU A 268 8.24 0.38 -28.48
N ALA A 269 9.50 -0.03 -28.70
CA ALA A 269 9.85 -1.02 -29.72
C ALA A 269 9.16 -2.36 -29.47
N CYS A 270 9.14 -2.84 -28.22
CA CYS A 270 8.38 -4.03 -27.84
C CYS A 270 6.89 -3.89 -28.15
N PHE A 271 6.27 -2.76 -27.79
CA PHE A 271 4.83 -2.55 -28.01
C PHE A 271 4.47 -2.44 -29.48
N LYS A 272 5.32 -1.81 -30.31
CA LYS A 272 5.16 -1.76 -31.76
C LYS A 272 5.22 -3.14 -32.42
N LEU A 273 5.92 -4.10 -31.81
CA LEU A 273 6.01 -5.50 -32.24
C LEU A 273 4.96 -6.41 -31.59
N ALA A 274 4.01 -5.88 -30.85
CA ALA A 274 3.06 -6.67 -30.03
C ALA A 274 3.76 -7.67 -29.09
N CYS A 275 4.92 -7.27 -28.54
CA CYS A 275 5.70 -8.05 -27.57
C CYS A 275 5.49 -7.51 -26.16
N ALA A 276 5.57 -8.40 -25.16
CA ALA A 276 5.54 -8.01 -23.77
C ALA A 276 6.93 -7.60 -23.26
N ALA A 277 7.06 -6.44 -22.63
CA ALA A 277 8.29 -6.02 -21.97
C ALA A 277 8.39 -6.66 -20.58
N ILE A 278 9.46 -7.42 -20.31
CA ILE A 278 9.80 -7.88 -18.96
C ILE A 278 10.55 -6.74 -18.29
N LEU A 279 9.96 -6.13 -17.26
CA LEU A 279 10.55 -4.99 -16.57
C LEU A 279 11.64 -5.45 -15.60
N LEU A 280 12.89 -5.11 -15.90
CA LEU A 280 14.07 -5.49 -15.15
C LEU A 280 14.79 -4.23 -14.68
N ASP A 281 14.99 -4.11 -13.35
CA ASP A 281 15.82 -3.05 -12.81
C ASP A 281 17.30 -3.46 -12.90
N SER A 282 18.12 -2.64 -13.55
CA SER A 282 19.55 -2.90 -13.67
C SER A 282 20.29 -2.93 -12.33
N ASP A 283 19.70 -2.34 -11.28
CA ASP A 283 20.24 -2.34 -9.93
C ASP A 283 19.94 -3.61 -9.14
N PHE A 284 19.07 -4.48 -9.66
CA PHE A 284 18.83 -5.77 -9.03
C PHE A 284 20.07 -6.67 -9.05
N PRO A 285 20.22 -7.57 -8.08
CA PRO A 285 21.24 -8.61 -8.10
C PRO A 285 21.19 -9.45 -9.38
N ALA A 286 22.33 -9.83 -9.92
CA ALA A 286 22.43 -10.60 -11.14
C ALA A 286 21.66 -11.93 -11.06
N GLU A 287 21.69 -12.62 -9.89
CA GLU A 287 20.95 -13.85 -9.66
C GLU A 287 19.42 -13.64 -9.80
N ARG A 288 18.90 -12.51 -9.31
CA ARG A 288 17.48 -12.16 -9.45
C ARG A 288 17.11 -11.85 -10.91
N ILE A 289 17.91 -11.06 -11.60
CA ILE A 289 17.70 -10.73 -13.02
C ILE A 289 17.70 -12.02 -13.85
N ARG A 290 18.66 -12.92 -13.60
CA ARG A 290 18.76 -14.22 -14.25
C ARG A 290 17.48 -15.05 -14.06
N TYR A 291 17.02 -15.16 -12.81
CA TYR A 291 15.78 -15.87 -12.50
C TYR A 291 14.59 -15.30 -13.29
N MET A 292 14.44 -13.96 -13.33
CA MET A 292 13.32 -13.31 -14.01
C MET A 292 13.33 -13.53 -15.52
N ILE A 293 14.50 -13.51 -16.15
CA ILE A 293 14.70 -13.77 -17.58
C ILE A 293 14.35 -15.23 -17.93
N GLU A 294 14.85 -16.19 -17.16
CA GLU A 294 14.60 -17.63 -17.36
C GLU A 294 13.13 -17.99 -17.10
N ASP A 295 12.55 -17.55 -15.97
CA ASP A 295 11.14 -17.81 -15.61
C ASP A 295 10.17 -17.21 -16.64
N ALA A 296 10.46 -16.00 -17.14
CA ALA A 296 9.68 -15.39 -18.22
C ALA A 296 9.98 -15.98 -19.60
N SER A 297 11.01 -16.80 -19.77
CA SER A 297 11.48 -17.32 -21.07
C SER A 297 11.66 -16.19 -22.10
N ALA A 298 12.49 -15.22 -21.78
CA ALA A 298 12.73 -14.06 -22.64
C ALA A 298 13.33 -14.48 -24.00
N ALA A 299 12.77 -13.97 -25.11
CA ALA A 299 13.26 -14.19 -26.46
C ALA A 299 14.52 -13.36 -26.77
N ALA A 300 14.67 -12.21 -26.15
CA ALA A 300 15.83 -11.33 -26.21
C ALA A 300 15.90 -10.48 -24.94
N VAL A 301 17.07 -9.87 -24.65
CA VAL A 301 17.27 -8.91 -23.58
C VAL A 301 17.92 -7.66 -24.14
N LEU A 302 17.31 -6.51 -23.87
CA LEU A 302 17.81 -5.18 -24.16
C LEU A 302 18.47 -4.60 -22.91
N THR A 303 19.68 -4.05 -23.06
CA THR A 303 20.45 -3.51 -21.93
C THR A 303 21.47 -2.47 -22.40
N LEU A 304 22.36 -2.02 -21.51
CA LEU A 304 23.56 -1.28 -21.80
C LEU A 304 24.80 -2.17 -21.58
N ALA A 305 25.91 -1.90 -22.25
CA ALA A 305 27.15 -2.65 -22.13
C ALA A 305 27.63 -2.80 -20.67
N ALA A 306 27.43 -1.76 -19.87
CA ALA A 306 27.75 -1.76 -18.43
C ALA A 306 27.02 -2.85 -17.62
N HIS A 307 25.85 -3.32 -18.09
CA HIS A 307 25.00 -4.31 -17.41
C HIS A 307 24.98 -5.67 -18.10
N GLU A 308 25.65 -5.81 -19.27
CA GLU A 308 25.61 -7.02 -20.09
C GLU A 308 26.04 -8.27 -19.32
N SER A 309 27.04 -8.16 -18.45
CA SER A 309 27.50 -9.27 -17.59
C SER A 309 26.44 -9.86 -16.66
N LYS A 310 25.40 -9.08 -16.32
CA LYS A 310 24.28 -9.57 -15.48
C LYS A 310 23.30 -10.46 -16.23
N VAL A 311 23.27 -10.35 -17.56
CA VAL A 311 22.27 -11.01 -18.45
C VAL A 311 22.91 -11.97 -19.47
N GLU A 312 24.23 -12.07 -19.51
CA GLU A 312 24.98 -12.89 -20.45
C GLU A 312 24.62 -14.38 -20.35
N GLY A 313 24.43 -15.02 -21.53
CA GLY A 313 24.18 -16.45 -21.63
C GLY A 313 22.74 -16.92 -21.34
N LEU A 314 21.81 -16.01 -21.10
CA LEU A 314 20.41 -16.34 -20.76
C LEU A 314 19.47 -16.30 -21.97
N ALA A 315 19.66 -15.30 -22.83
CA ALA A 315 18.93 -15.05 -24.05
C ALA A 315 19.84 -14.23 -24.98
N PRO A 316 19.51 -14.08 -26.29
CA PRO A 316 20.21 -13.11 -27.14
C PRO A 316 20.19 -11.70 -26.51
N VAL A 317 21.37 -11.13 -26.27
CA VAL A 317 21.53 -9.80 -25.66
C VAL A 317 21.77 -8.76 -26.72
N LEU A 318 21.20 -7.56 -26.55
CA LEU A 318 21.42 -6.38 -27.35
C LEU A 318 21.78 -5.20 -26.46
N ALA A 319 23.05 -4.78 -26.43
CA ALA A 319 23.49 -3.60 -25.70
C ALA A 319 23.33 -2.35 -26.60
N LEU A 320 22.37 -1.49 -26.24
CA LEU A 320 21.92 -0.39 -27.10
C LEU A 320 22.93 0.74 -27.29
N ASP A 321 23.93 0.83 -26.43
CA ASP A 321 25.05 1.78 -26.53
C ASP A 321 26.19 1.30 -27.41
N THR A 322 26.23 0.01 -27.80
CA THR A 322 27.29 -0.58 -28.61
C THR A 322 26.80 -1.27 -29.87
N ASP A 323 25.52 -1.62 -30.02
CA ASP A 323 24.94 -2.24 -31.20
C ASP A 323 24.57 -1.18 -32.26
N ASP A 324 24.63 -1.56 -33.54
CA ASP A 324 24.37 -0.68 -34.69
C ASP A 324 22.87 -0.51 -35.03
N TRP A 325 21.96 -0.75 -34.06
CA TRP A 325 20.50 -0.72 -34.28
C TRP A 325 20.01 0.62 -34.86
N ARG A 326 20.69 1.76 -34.62
CA ARG A 326 20.34 3.07 -35.19
C ARG A 326 20.57 3.17 -36.69
N THR A 327 21.15 2.16 -37.31
CA THR A 327 21.32 2.06 -38.80
C THR A 327 20.11 1.40 -39.48
N GLU A 328 19.20 0.82 -38.68
CA GLU A 328 17.98 0.21 -39.19
C GLU A 328 16.98 1.28 -39.73
N PRO A 329 16.04 0.87 -40.59
CA PRO A 329 15.05 1.82 -41.14
C PRO A 329 14.19 2.50 -40.03
N VAL A 330 13.90 3.78 -40.27
CA VAL A 330 12.95 4.55 -39.42
C VAL A 330 11.49 4.35 -39.77
N THR A 331 11.21 3.50 -40.78
CA THR A 331 9.85 3.23 -41.25
C THR A 331 8.99 2.66 -40.12
N GLU A 332 7.73 3.09 -40.06
CA GLU A 332 6.78 2.69 -39.01
C GLU A 332 6.66 1.16 -38.93
N VAL A 333 6.79 0.66 -37.71
CA VAL A 333 6.47 -0.70 -37.31
C VAL A 333 5.21 -0.64 -36.42
N SER A 334 4.21 -1.45 -36.79
CA SER A 334 2.94 -1.48 -36.04
C SER A 334 2.27 -2.83 -36.25
N GLU A 335 2.61 -3.80 -35.42
CA GLU A 335 1.92 -5.08 -35.38
C GLU A 335 0.55 -4.93 -34.72
N PRO A 336 -0.48 -5.65 -35.18
CA PRO A 336 -1.80 -5.60 -34.57
C PRO A 336 -1.77 -6.05 -33.09
N VAL A 337 -2.38 -5.25 -32.19
CA VAL A 337 -2.45 -5.52 -30.75
C VAL A 337 -3.91 -5.64 -30.32
N ALA A 338 -4.24 -6.68 -29.56
CA ALA A 338 -5.51 -6.84 -28.89
C ALA A 338 -5.46 -6.36 -27.43
N ALA A 339 -6.61 -6.03 -26.86
CA ALA A 339 -6.69 -5.60 -25.44
C ALA A 339 -6.22 -6.67 -24.45
N ASP A 340 -6.36 -7.94 -24.82
CA ASP A 340 -5.93 -9.08 -23.99
C ASP A 340 -4.46 -9.48 -24.19
N ASP A 341 -3.76 -8.92 -25.17
CA ASP A 341 -2.33 -9.13 -25.34
C ASP A 341 -1.56 -8.51 -24.17
N LEU A 342 -0.37 -9.07 -23.89
CA LEU A 342 0.45 -8.63 -22.78
C LEU A 342 1.33 -7.43 -23.18
N ILE A 343 1.26 -6.36 -22.39
CA ILE A 343 2.14 -5.20 -22.51
C ILE A 343 3.39 -5.36 -21.64
N HIS A 344 3.19 -5.75 -20.37
CA HIS A 344 4.27 -5.91 -19.40
C HIS A 344 4.20 -7.22 -18.65
N ILE A 345 5.39 -7.67 -18.21
CA ILE A 345 5.57 -8.67 -17.16
C ILE A 345 6.30 -8.00 -16.01
N CYS A 346 5.59 -7.82 -14.89
CA CYS A 346 6.12 -7.21 -13.68
C CYS A 346 6.32 -8.27 -12.60
N TYR A 347 7.50 -8.35 -11.99
CA TYR A 347 7.76 -9.28 -10.91
C TYR A 347 7.44 -8.68 -9.54
N THR A 348 6.68 -9.42 -8.75
CA THR A 348 6.36 -9.08 -7.36
C THR A 348 6.92 -10.13 -6.41
N SER A 349 7.15 -9.76 -5.14
CA SER A 349 7.57 -10.70 -4.11
C SER A 349 6.51 -11.79 -3.90
N GLY A 350 6.98 -13.03 -3.73
CA GLY A 350 6.13 -14.20 -3.63
C GLY A 350 6.08 -14.82 -2.24
N SER A 351 4.93 -15.38 -1.86
CA SER A 351 4.73 -16.09 -0.59
C SER A 351 5.57 -17.38 -0.45
N THR A 352 6.01 -17.94 -1.57
CA THR A 352 6.78 -19.19 -1.65
C THR A 352 8.29 -18.98 -1.73
N GLY A 353 8.76 -17.74 -1.54
CA GLY A 353 10.18 -17.39 -1.57
C GLY A 353 10.75 -17.08 -2.95
N ALA A 354 10.00 -17.28 -4.04
CA ALA A 354 10.39 -16.87 -5.39
C ALA A 354 9.47 -15.76 -5.92
N PRO A 355 10.00 -14.76 -6.66
CA PRO A 355 9.19 -13.73 -7.29
C PRO A 355 8.14 -14.32 -8.24
N LYS A 356 6.98 -13.66 -8.33
CA LYS A 356 5.89 -14.02 -9.22
C LYS A 356 5.77 -13.01 -10.36
N ALA A 357 5.71 -13.49 -11.58
CA ALA A 357 5.54 -12.70 -12.81
C ALA A 357 4.07 -12.37 -13.03
N VAL A 358 3.67 -11.13 -12.87
CA VAL A 358 2.32 -10.63 -13.14
C VAL A 358 2.21 -10.23 -14.61
N MET A 359 1.20 -10.74 -15.30
CA MET A 359 0.96 -10.51 -16.72
C MET A 359 -0.01 -9.35 -16.94
N VAL A 360 0.49 -8.15 -17.22
CA VAL A 360 -0.34 -6.96 -17.46
C VAL A 360 -0.81 -6.90 -18.91
N ARG A 361 -2.09 -6.61 -19.14
CA ARG A 361 -2.71 -6.55 -20.47
C ARG A 361 -2.67 -5.13 -21.05
N PHE A 362 -2.59 -5.02 -22.37
CA PHE A 362 -2.71 -3.74 -23.09
C PHE A 362 -4.00 -3.01 -22.77
N GLY A 363 -5.11 -3.72 -22.60
CA GLY A 363 -6.40 -3.13 -22.23
C GLY A 363 -6.39 -2.48 -20.85
N ALA A 364 -5.75 -3.12 -19.86
CA ALA A 364 -5.60 -2.60 -18.50
C ALA A 364 -4.72 -1.34 -18.50
N ALA A 365 -3.56 -1.40 -19.18
CA ALA A 365 -2.65 -0.27 -19.30
C ALA A 365 -3.30 0.93 -20.02
N ARG A 366 -4.06 0.67 -21.11
CA ARG A 366 -4.80 1.72 -21.85
C ARG A 366 -5.81 2.43 -20.95
N ASN A 367 -6.59 1.67 -20.16
CA ASN A 367 -7.55 2.24 -19.21
C ASN A 367 -6.84 3.07 -18.13
N LEU A 368 -5.75 2.54 -17.57
CA LEU A 368 -4.94 3.22 -16.57
C LEU A 368 -4.40 4.55 -17.08
N ILE A 369 -3.74 4.55 -18.25
CA ILE A 369 -3.15 5.74 -18.86
C ILE A 369 -4.20 6.83 -19.09
N HIS A 370 -5.36 6.43 -19.62
CA HIS A 370 -6.48 7.37 -19.81
C HIS A 370 -6.99 7.90 -18.47
N SER A 371 -7.27 7.03 -17.51
CA SER A 371 -7.76 7.43 -16.18
C SER A 371 -6.81 8.41 -15.48
N MET A 372 -5.50 8.21 -15.59
CA MET A 372 -4.52 9.10 -14.97
C MET A 372 -4.44 10.45 -15.69
N SER A 373 -4.53 10.44 -17.02
CA SER A 373 -4.54 11.69 -17.81
C SER A 373 -5.75 12.57 -17.45
N GLU A 374 -6.93 11.98 -17.37
CA GLU A 374 -8.18 12.68 -17.00
C GLU A 374 -8.16 13.17 -15.54
N LEU A 375 -7.76 12.28 -14.60
CA LEU A 375 -7.70 12.60 -13.17
C LEU A 375 -6.82 13.80 -12.87
N CYS A 376 -5.70 13.91 -13.59
CA CYS A 376 -4.72 14.98 -13.41
C CYS A 376 -4.91 16.16 -14.37
N GLY A 377 -5.90 16.12 -15.28
CA GLY A 377 -6.12 17.17 -16.27
C GLY A 377 -4.94 17.36 -17.25
N MET A 378 -4.23 16.25 -17.58
CA MET A 378 -3.03 16.34 -18.42
C MET A 378 -3.32 16.75 -19.85
N SER A 379 -2.40 17.49 -20.44
CA SER A 379 -2.46 17.99 -21.82
C SER A 379 -1.07 18.01 -22.46
N SER A 380 -0.99 18.46 -23.70
CA SER A 380 0.31 18.65 -24.38
C SER A 380 1.20 19.73 -23.74
N ALA A 381 0.67 20.53 -22.81
CA ALA A 381 1.46 21.47 -22.03
C ALA A 381 2.06 20.86 -20.76
N SER A 382 1.64 19.63 -20.39
CA SER A 382 2.09 18.98 -19.16
C SER A 382 3.57 18.65 -19.19
N GLN A 383 4.25 19.00 -18.10
CA GLN A 383 5.65 18.68 -17.82
C GLN A 383 5.66 17.63 -16.69
N GLY A 384 5.83 16.37 -17.07
CA GLY A 384 5.84 15.25 -16.14
C GLY A 384 7.25 14.78 -15.78
N THR A 385 7.33 13.81 -14.88
CA THR A 385 8.60 13.25 -14.41
C THR A 385 8.71 11.75 -14.69
N TRP A 386 9.93 11.22 -14.60
CA TRP A 386 10.19 9.81 -14.37
C TRP A 386 11.13 9.64 -13.18
N LEU A 387 10.57 9.36 -12.01
CA LEU A 387 11.29 9.19 -10.74
C LEU A 387 11.23 7.74 -10.23
N ALA A 388 10.18 7.00 -10.60
CA ALA A 388 10.00 5.62 -10.17
C ALA A 388 11.07 4.68 -10.74
N ALA A 389 11.37 3.60 -9.99
CA ALA A 389 12.31 2.57 -10.43
C ALA A 389 11.79 1.82 -11.67
N PRO A 390 12.66 1.51 -12.66
CA PRO A 390 12.24 0.97 -13.95
C PRO A 390 11.76 -0.49 -13.89
N GLY A 391 12.12 -1.25 -12.87
CA GLY A 391 11.71 -2.65 -12.68
C GLY A 391 10.25 -2.87 -12.28
N TYR A 392 9.47 -1.79 -12.16
CA TYR A 392 8.07 -1.83 -11.75
C TYR A 392 7.16 -1.15 -12.78
N GLY A 393 5.89 -1.57 -12.84
CA GLY A 393 4.89 -1.00 -13.73
C GLY A 393 4.50 0.46 -13.44
N MET A 394 5.23 1.16 -12.57
CA MET A 394 4.96 2.55 -12.21
C MET A 394 5.15 3.53 -13.37
N ILE A 395 5.90 3.16 -14.40
CA ILE A 395 6.06 3.94 -15.64
C ILE A 395 4.72 4.15 -16.34
N GLU A 396 3.80 3.19 -16.26
CA GLU A 396 2.42 3.30 -16.79
C GLU A 396 1.58 4.36 -16.06
N VAL A 397 1.95 4.67 -14.82
CA VAL A 397 1.25 5.67 -13.99
C VAL A 397 1.94 7.03 -14.13
N GLU A 398 3.27 7.05 -14.24
CA GLU A 398 4.06 8.28 -14.19
C GLU A 398 4.29 8.89 -15.58
N CYS A 399 4.89 8.14 -16.51
CA CYS A 399 5.38 8.66 -17.79
C CYS A 399 4.36 8.53 -18.92
N PHE A 400 3.75 7.34 -19.05
CA PHE A 400 2.89 7.06 -20.20
C PHE A 400 1.67 7.97 -20.31
N PRO A 401 1.00 8.40 -19.22
CA PRO A 401 -0.10 9.35 -19.32
C PRO A 401 0.32 10.70 -19.91
N VAL A 402 1.50 11.19 -19.54
CA VAL A 402 2.07 12.44 -20.04
C VAL A 402 2.40 12.35 -21.54
N LEU A 403 3.11 11.30 -21.94
CA LEU A 403 3.45 11.07 -23.35
C LEU A 403 2.21 10.80 -24.22
N ALA A 404 1.19 10.13 -23.69
CA ALA A 404 -0.04 9.84 -24.42
C ALA A 404 -0.86 11.09 -24.77
N VAL A 405 -0.69 12.18 -24.03
CA VAL A 405 -1.37 13.47 -24.32
C VAL A 405 -0.48 14.47 -25.06
N GLY A 406 0.74 14.10 -25.41
CA GLY A 406 1.68 14.97 -26.13
C GLY A 406 2.52 15.87 -25.21
N GLY A 407 2.56 15.61 -23.92
CA GLY A 407 3.37 16.32 -22.93
C GLY A 407 4.84 15.88 -22.94
N THR A 408 5.64 16.44 -22.04
CA THR A 408 7.09 16.19 -21.93
C THR A 408 7.43 15.47 -20.63
N VAL A 409 8.22 14.43 -20.68
CA VAL A 409 8.74 13.69 -19.51
C VAL A 409 10.16 14.13 -19.21
N HIS A 410 10.42 14.53 -17.97
CA HIS A 410 11.73 14.92 -17.47
C HIS A 410 12.31 13.79 -16.61
N ILE A 411 13.55 13.41 -16.89
CA ILE A 411 14.32 12.40 -16.15
C ILE A 411 15.47 13.12 -15.46
N PRO A 412 15.46 13.28 -14.12
CA PRO A 412 16.55 13.94 -13.40
C PRO A 412 17.75 13.02 -13.16
N ASP A 413 18.87 13.61 -12.78
CA ASP A 413 19.96 12.89 -12.14
C ASP A 413 19.52 12.20 -10.84
N VAL A 414 20.20 11.11 -10.49
CA VAL A 414 19.93 10.36 -9.26
C VAL A 414 20.11 11.25 -8.01
N SER A 415 21.08 12.17 -8.03
CA SER A 415 21.36 13.11 -6.95
C SER A 415 20.18 14.04 -6.62
N VAL A 416 19.37 14.39 -7.62
CA VAL A 416 18.18 15.24 -7.44
C VAL A 416 17.11 14.52 -6.64
N VAL A 417 16.91 13.22 -6.89
CA VAL A 417 15.87 12.41 -6.24
C VAL A 417 16.23 12.08 -4.79
N ALA A 418 17.48 12.24 -4.42
CA ALA A 418 17.96 11.90 -3.07
C ALA A 418 17.50 12.87 -1.98
N SER A 419 17.16 14.14 -2.32
CA SER A 419 16.78 15.18 -1.38
C SER A 419 15.48 15.87 -1.80
N GLU A 420 14.56 16.07 -0.85
CA GLU A 420 13.31 16.81 -1.06
C GLU A 420 13.56 18.27 -1.48
N TYR A 421 14.59 18.90 -0.98
CA TYR A 421 14.96 20.30 -1.32
C TYR A 421 15.47 20.39 -2.77
N ARG A 422 16.38 19.49 -3.16
CA ARG A 422 16.89 19.44 -4.55
C ARG A 422 15.78 19.10 -5.53
N LEU A 423 14.87 18.21 -5.12
CA LEU A 423 13.74 17.81 -5.94
C LEU A 423 12.74 18.96 -6.12
N GLN A 424 12.45 19.73 -5.06
CA GLN A 424 11.62 20.93 -5.13
C GLN A 424 12.26 21.98 -6.06
N GLU A 425 13.55 22.29 -5.86
CA GLU A 425 14.29 23.23 -6.70
C GLU A 425 14.27 22.83 -8.18
N TRP A 426 14.45 21.53 -8.43
CA TRP A 426 14.41 20.98 -9.77
C TRP A 426 13.01 21.10 -10.38
N PHE A 427 11.94 20.82 -9.62
CA PHE A 427 10.56 21.02 -10.09
C PHE A 427 10.30 22.46 -10.51
N LEU A 428 10.71 23.40 -9.69
CA LEU A 428 10.53 24.84 -9.98
C LEU A 428 11.34 25.26 -11.21
N ARG A 429 12.60 24.83 -11.32
CA ARG A 429 13.50 25.19 -12.42
C ARG A 429 13.05 24.61 -13.76
N GLU A 430 12.63 23.34 -13.78
CA GLU A 430 12.20 22.66 -15.01
C GLU A 430 10.72 22.90 -15.33
N GLY A 431 9.99 23.60 -14.49
CA GLY A 431 8.56 23.89 -14.71
C GLY A 431 7.68 22.65 -14.64
N ILE A 432 8.00 21.70 -13.73
CA ILE A 432 7.23 20.46 -13.59
C ILE A 432 5.81 20.76 -13.15
N THR A 433 4.81 20.22 -13.88
CA THR A 433 3.40 20.41 -13.58
C THR A 433 2.78 19.20 -12.88
N THR A 434 3.29 17.99 -13.13
CA THR A 434 2.73 16.75 -12.58
C THR A 434 3.82 15.72 -12.29
N THR A 435 3.73 15.04 -11.16
CA THR A 435 4.71 14.03 -10.75
C THR A 435 4.04 12.87 -10.00
N LEU A 436 4.77 11.74 -9.91
CA LEU A 436 4.41 10.60 -9.06
C LEU A 436 5.51 10.40 -8.02
N LEU A 437 5.13 10.29 -6.76
CA LEU A 437 6.06 10.06 -5.67
C LEU A 437 5.62 8.90 -4.78
N MET A 438 6.60 8.18 -4.27
CA MET A 438 6.37 7.28 -3.14
C MET A 438 6.05 8.09 -1.89
N LYS A 439 5.16 7.55 -1.05
CA LYS A 439 4.68 8.21 0.17
C LYS A 439 5.77 8.89 1.00
N PRO A 440 6.93 8.24 1.33
CA PRO A 440 7.93 8.90 2.21
C PRO A 440 8.50 10.18 1.61
N MET A 441 8.74 10.24 0.30
CA MET A 441 9.23 11.44 -0.38
C MET A 441 8.12 12.50 -0.49
N ALA A 442 6.90 12.10 -0.81
CA ALA A 442 5.76 13.01 -0.88
C ALA A 442 5.50 13.69 0.46
N GLU A 443 5.53 12.93 1.59
CA GLU A 443 5.34 13.48 2.94
C GLU A 443 6.41 14.49 3.35
N ARG A 444 7.64 14.36 2.87
CA ARG A 444 8.69 15.37 3.08
C ARG A 444 8.48 16.60 2.23
N LEU A 445 8.20 16.43 0.94
CA LEU A 445 7.98 17.52 0.01
C LEU A 445 6.80 18.43 0.37
N TRP A 446 5.67 17.88 0.78
CA TRP A 446 4.51 18.72 1.10
C TRP A 446 4.65 19.51 2.40
N ARG A 447 5.67 19.23 3.23
CA ARG A 447 6.01 20.01 4.43
C ARG A 447 6.92 21.20 4.14
N LEU A 448 7.50 21.28 2.95
CA LEU A 448 8.31 22.42 2.54
C LEU A 448 7.43 23.64 2.26
N GLU A 449 8.03 24.81 2.32
CA GLU A 449 7.39 26.03 1.84
C GLU A 449 7.40 26.06 0.32
N TRP A 450 6.25 26.38 -0.27
CA TRP A 450 6.11 26.44 -1.73
C TRP A 450 5.73 27.86 -2.18
N PRO A 451 6.29 28.34 -3.30
CA PRO A 451 5.85 29.59 -3.91
C PRO A 451 4.38 29.52 -4.34
N GLU A 452 3.64 30.62 -4.20
CA GLU A 452 2.22 30.68 -4.65
C GLU A 452 2.07 30.47 -6.17
N ASP A 453 3.10 30.85 -6.95
CA ASP A 453 3.16 30.72 -8.40
C ASP A 453 3.87 29.44 -8.87
N THR A 454 3.94 28.41 -8.03
CA THR A 454 4.55 27.13 -8.43
C THR A 454 3.87 26.57 -9.69
N PRO A 455 4.65 26.07 -10.67
CA PRO A 455 4.09 25.41 -11.85
C PRO A 455 3.43 24.05 -11.53
N LEU A 456 3.73 23.47 -10.37
CA LEU A 456 3.24 22.16 -9.96
C LEU A 456 1.73 22.20 -9.70
N GLU A 457 0.99 21.39 -10.45
CA GLU A 457 -0.47 21.29 -10.37
C GLU A 457 -0.91 20.11 -9.48
N ASN A 458 -0.18 19.00 -9.54
CA ASN A 458 -0.49 17.81 -8.74
C ASN A 458 0.72 16.91 -8.46
N ILE A 459 0.68 16.28 -7.29
CA ILE A 459 1.54 15.15 -6.91
C ILE A 459 0.62 13.94 -6.70
N ARG A 460 0.86 12.89 -7.47
CA ARG A 460 0.27 11.57 -7.26
C ARG A 460 1.12 10.84 -6.22
N VAL A 461 0.48 10.32 -5.18
CA VAL A 461 1.16 9.63 -4.08
C VAL A 461 0.73 8.17 -4.06
N CYS A 462 1.68 7.26 -3.99
CA CYS A 462 1.39 5.82 -3.96
C CYS A 462 2.41 5.06 -3.11
N GLY A 463 2.29 3.74 -3.13
CA GLY A 463 3.25 2.80 -2.54
C GLY A 463 2.88 2.36 -1.13
N GLU A 464 2.46 3.25 -0.25
CA GLU A 464 2.13 2.94 1.14
C GLU A 464 0.86 3.67 1.60
N ARG A 465 0.27 3.20 2.71
CA ARG A 465 -0.85 3.90 3.35
C ARG A 465 -0.38 5.26 3.87
N ILE A 466 -1.05 6.33 3.47
CA ILE A 466 -0.81 7.67 4.00
C ILE A 466 -1.33 7.73 5.44
N GLN A 467 -0.48 8.20 6.36
CA GLN A 467 -0.78 8.22 7.79
C GLN A 467 -0.98 9.65 8.36
N SER A 468 -0.72 10.66 7.54
CA SER A 468 -0.90 12.06 7.92
C SER A 468 -1.61 12.83 6.81
N TRP A 469 -2.44 13.78 7.19
CA TRP A 469 -3.02 14.73 6.23
C TRP A 469 -1.99 15.77 5.82
N PRO A 470 -2.02 16.23 4.56
CA PRO A 470 -1.19 17.34 4.14
C PRO A 470 -1.58 18.64 4.87
N PRO A 471 -0.66 19.61 5.00
CA PRO A 471 -0.99 20.94 5.49
C PRO A 471 -2.05 21.60 4.61
N ALA A 472 -2.86 22.48 5.20
CA ALA A 472 -3.82 23.27 4.44
C ALA A 472 -3.10 24.36 3.61
N GLY A 473 -3.69 24.71 2.47
CA GLY A 473 -3.20 25.81 1.63
C GLY A 473 -2.01 25.47 0.74
N LEU A 474 -1.79 24.17 0.45
CA LEU A 474 -0.82 23.80 -0.59
C LEU A 474 -1.27 24.34 -1.96
N PRO A 475 -0.33 24.89 -2.77
CA PRO A 475 -0.67 25.45 -4.08
C PRO A 475 -0.89 24.42 -5.18
N PHE A 476 -0.90 23.12 -4.84
CA PHE A 476 -1.12 21.97 -5.74
C PHE A 476 -1.96 20.89 -5.07
N ARG A 477 -2.52 20.00 -5.87
CA ARG A 477 -3.32 18.87 -5.41
C ARG A 477 -2.44 17.69 -5.04
N LEU A 478 -2.84 16.96 -3.98
CA LEU A 478 -2.24 15.69 -3.61
C LEU A 478 -3.25 14.56 -3.86
N ILE A 479 -2.92 13.66 -4.76
CA ILE A 479 -3.80 12.59 -5.19
C ILE A 479 -3.25 11.25 -4.68
N ASN A 480 -3.88 10.69 -3.65
CA ASN A 480 -3.56 9.35 -3.17
C ASN A 480 -4.04 8.31 -4.18
N LEU A 481 -3.14 7.44 -4.62
CA LEU A 481 -3.41 6.34 -5.53
C LEU A 481 -3.25 4.99 -4.83
N TYR A 482 -4.18 4.09 -5.07
CA TYR A 482 -4.08 2.72 -4.60
C TYR A 482 -4.18 1.74 -5.76
N GLY A 483 -3.28 0.73 -5.74
CA GLY A 483 -3.21 -0.31 -6.75
C GLY A 483 -2.16 -1.37 -6.45
N SER A 484 -2.08 -2.34 -7.35
CA SER A 484 -1.08 -3.41 -7.33
C SER A 484 -0.73 -3.82 -8.76
N ALA A 485 0.34 -4.57 -8.95
CA ALA A 485 0.69 -5.09 -10.27
C ALA A 485 -0.44 -5.97 -10.87
N GLU A 486 -1.19 -6.66 -10.00
CA GLU A 486 -2.27 -7.57 -10.38
C GLU A 486 -3.52 -6.86 -10.91
N ALA A 487 -3.69 -5.56 -10.58
CA ALA A 487 -4.90 -4.81 -10.93
C ALA A 487 -4.64 -3.36 -11.35
N THR A 488 -3.39 -2.97 -11.56
CA THR A 488 -2.96 -1.58 -11.84
C THR A 488 -3.42 -0.59 -10.76
N VAL A 489 -3.68 0.70 -11.08
CA VAL A 489 -4.28 1.65 -10.13
C VAL A 489 -5.80 1.54 -10.21
N VAL A 490 -6.43 1.26 -9.09
CA VAL A 490 -7.87 0.95 -9.01
C VAL A 490 -8.68 1.95 -8.20
N ALA A 491 -8.04 2.74 -7.34
CA ALA A 491 -8.72 3.78 -6.57
C ALA A 491 -7.86 5.04 -6.47
N SER A 492 -8.52 6.17 -6.33
CA SER A 492 -7.89 7.48 -6.15
C SER A 492 -8.67 8.40 -5.23
N CYS A 493 -7.96 9.29 -4.54
CA CYS A 493 -8.51 10.31 -3.66
C CYS A 493 -7.70 11.61 -3.76
N ASP A 494 -8.35 12.73 -4.09
CA ASP A 494 -7.75 14.04 -3.84
C ASP A 494 -7.79 14.31 -2.34
N ILE A 495 -6.67 14.11 -1.67
CA ILE A 495 -6.57 14.25 -0.21
C ILE A 495 -6.42 15.71 0.23
N THR A 496 -6.08 16.63 -0.69
CA THR A 496 -6.07 18.07 -0.42
C THR A 496 -7.51 18.56 -0.29
N GLU A 497 -8.32 18.37 -1.34
CA GLU A 497 -9.75 18.73 -1.35
C GLU A 497 -10.53 18.03 -0.22
N MET A 498 -10.30 16.74 -0.03
CA MET A 498 -10.97 15.97 1.02
C MET A 498 -10.59 16.47 2.42
N GLY A 499 -9.32 16.79 2.65
CA GLY A 499 -8.84 17.33 3.92
C GLY A 499 -9.45 18.70 4.25
N GLU A 500 -9.62 19.56 3.26
CA GLU A 500 -10.32 20.85 3.39
C GLU A 500 -11.79 20.65 3.75
N ARG A 501 -12.48 19.74 3.05
CA ARG A 501 -13.89 19.40 3.30
C ARG A 501 -14.12 18.83 4.70
N LEU A 502 -13.21 18.00 5.20
CA LEU A 502 -13.31 17.41 6.54
C LEU A 502 -13.00 18.40 7.67
N GLY A 503 -12.21 19.43 7.40
CA GLY A 503 -11.72 20.37 8.41
C GLY A 503 -10.77 19.71 9.43
N GLU A 504 -10.33 20.46 10.42
CA GLU A 504 -9.39 19.96 11.44
C GLU A 504 -9.98 18.79 12.25
N GLU A 505 -11.23 18.91 12.66
CA GLU A 505 -11.91 17.90 13.48
C GLU A 505 -12.05 16.57 12.73
N GLY A 506 -12.43 16.58 11.45
CA GLY A 506 -12.55 15.37 10.63
C GLY A 506 -11.19 14.73 10.35
N ARG A 507 -10.15 15.55 10.09
CA ARG A 507 -8.77 15.07 9.89
C ARG A 507 -8.16 14.44 11.13
N ALA A 508 -8.46 14.98 12.32
CA ALA A 508 -7.99 14.38 13.57
C ALA A 508 -8.56 12.99 13.86
N ARG A 509 -9.69 12.64 13.24
CA ARG A 509 -10.41 11.37 13.50
C ARG A 509 -10.19 10.30 12.46
N ARG A 510 -9.70 10.64 11.27
CA ARG A 510 -9.60 9.72 10.12
C ARG A 510 -8.29 9.92 9.40
N LEU A 511 -7.69 8.83 8.96
CA LEU A 511 -6.56 8.87 8.05
C LEU A 511 -7.03 9.09 6.61
N PRO A 512 -6.17 9.61 5.70
CA PRO A 512 -6.50 9.72 4.30
C PRO A 512 -6.92 8.38 3.70
N PRO A 513 -8.10 8.31 3.03
CA PRO A 513 -8.57 7.09 2.38
C PRO A 513 -7.86 6.87 1.04
N ILE A 514 -8.01 5.69 0.47
CA ILE A 514 -7.65 5.44 -0.93
C ILE A 514 -8.68 6.01 -1.92
N GLY A 515 -9.82 6.47 -1.41
CA GLY A 515 -10.87 7.14 -2.16
C GLY A 515 -11.86 6.20 -2.82
N ARG A 516 -12.14 6.45 -4.10
CA ARG A 516 -13.15 5.74 -4.89
C ARG A 516 -12.54 5.01 -6.08
N PRO A 517 -13.25 4.02 -6.66
CA PRO A 517 -12.79 3.33 -7.85
C PRO A 517 -12.51 4.28 -9.00
N THR A 518 -11.44 3.99 -9.77
CA THR A 518 -11.12 4.72 -11.01
C THR A 518 -12.01 4.26 -12.18
N THR A 519 -11.91 4.92 -13.32
CA THR A 519 -12.71 4.63 -14.53
C THR A 519 -12.66 3.14 -14.92
N ASN A 520 -13.85 2.56 -15.14
CA ASN A 520 -14.05 1.16 -15.54
C ASN A 520 -13.55 0.11 -14.53
N VAL A 521 -13.36 0.51 -13.28
CA VAL A 521 -13.00 -0.37 -12.17
C VAL A 521 -14.16 -0.52 -11.21
N THR A 522 -14.35 -1.71 -10.71
CA THR A 522 -15.33 -2.05 -9.68
C THR A 522 -14.61 -2.56 -8.45
N ILE A 523 -14.94 -2.04 -7.26
CA ILE A 523 -14.37 -2.45 -5.99
C ILE A 523 -15.50 -2.93 -5.07
N TYR A 524 -15.25 -4.03 -4.38
CA TYR A 524 -16.12 -4.58 -3.36
C TYR A 524 -15.36 -4.73 -2.04
N VAL A 525 -16.05 -4.54 -0.91
CA VAL A 525 -15.58 -4.92 0.42
C VAL A 525 -16.47 -6.08 0.89
N LEU A 526 -15.88 -7.27 1.02
CA LEU A 526 -16.60 -8.51 1.21
C LEU A 526 -16.16 -9.23 2.49
N ASP A 527 -17.06 -10.01 3.07
CA ASP A 527 -16.73 -10.93 4.17
C ASP A 527 -16.05 -12.22 3.66
N GLU A 528 -15.79 -13.17 4.57
CA GLU A 528 -15.15 -14.46 4.25
C GLU A 528 -15.95 -15.30 3.27
N ASP A 529 -17.29 -15.16 3.26
CA ASP A 529 -18.20 -15.84 2.34
C ASP A 529 -18.47 -15.03 1.05
N LEU A 530 -17.69 -13.99 0.80
CA LEU A 530 -17.84 -13.10 -0.37
C LEU A 530 -19.17 -12.34 -0.40
N ARG A 531 -19.77 -12.04 0.75
CA ARG A 531 -20.97 -11.23 0.87
C ARG A 531 -20.60 -9.75 1.05
N PRO A 532 -21.35 -8.81 0.47
CA PRO A 532 -21.06 -7.38 0.64
C PRO A 532 -21.29 -6.93 2.08
N LEU A 533 -20.39 -6.05 2.53
CA LEU A 533 -20.43 -5.50 3.89
C LEU A 533 -20.92 -4.05 3.87
N PRO A 534 -21.66 -3.64 4.91
CA PRO A 534 -22.07 -2.27 5.08
C PRO A 534 -20.88 -1.33 5.40
N PRO A 535 -21.05 -0.01 5.19
CA PRO A 535 -20.05 0.99 5.60
C PRO A 535 -19.63 0.82 7.06
N GLY A 536 -18.33 0.97 7.31
CA GLY A 536 -17.74 0.81 8.64
C GLY A 536 -17.25 -0.59 8.96
N LEU A 537 -17.83 -1.66 8.37
CA LEU A 537 -17.35 -3.02 8.57
C LEU A 537 -16.09 -3.29 7.74
N VAL A 538 -15.17 -4.05 8.36
CA VAL A 538 -13.91 -4.44 7.74
C VAL A 538 -14.08 -5.77 7.04
N GLY A 539 -13.72 -5.80 5.76
CA GLY A 539 -13.71 -7.00 4.93
C GLY A 539 -12.55 -7.00 3.95
N GLU A 540 -12.44 -8.05 3.15
CA GLU A 540 -11.43 -8.12 2.09
C GLU A 540 -11.82 -7.20 0.93
N LEU A 541 -10.86 -6.39 0.47
CA LEU A 541 -11.00 -5.60 -0.74
C LEU A 541 -10.87 -6.52 -1.94
N CYS A 542 -11.90 -6.54 -2.78
CA CYS A 542 -11.93 -7.31 -4.01
C CYS A 542 -12.13 -6.39 -5.21
N ILE A 543 -11.49 -6.69 -6.34
CA ILE A 543 -11.44 -5.82 -7.52
C ILE A 543 -11.96 -6.59 -8.73
N ALA A 544 -12.78 -5.92 -9.55
CA ALA A 544 -13.25 -6.41 -10.84
C ALA A 544 -13.13 -5.31 -11.90
N GLY A 545 -13.19 -5.68 -13.16
CA GLY A 545 -13.15 -4.71 -14.27
C GLY A 545 -11.95 -4.86 -15.18
N VAL A 546 -11.76 -3.87 -16.03
CA VAL A 546 -10.77 -3.87 -17.12
C VAL A 546 -9.31 -3.80 -16.61
N SER A 547 -9.11 -3.33 -15.39
CA SER A 547 -7.80 -3.15 -14.76
C SER A 547 -7.08 -4.45 -14.39
N LEU A 548 -7.78 -5.60 -14.39
CA LEU A 548 -7.21 -6.87 -13.97
C LEU A 548 -6.15 -7.39 -14.93
N SER A 549 -5.02 -7.82 -14.38
CA SER A 549 -3.98 -8.54 -15.11
C SER A 549 -4.48 -9.96 -15.52
N ALA A 550 -3.70 -10.66 -16.37
CA ALA A 550 -4.02 -12.00 -16.81
C ALA A 550 -3.68 -13.10 -15.79
N GLY A 551 -3.17 -12.72 -14.61
CA GLY A 551 -2.72 -13.64 -13.57
C GLY A 551 -1.20 -13.77 -13.50
N TYR A 552 -0.72 -14.85 -12.90
CA TYR A 552 0.70 -15.14 -12.74
C TYR A 552 1.21 -16.09 -13.81
N LEU A 553 2.28 -15.71 -14.53
CA LEU A 553 2.89 -16.49 -15.59
C LEU A 553 3.35 -17.86 -15.07
N GLY A 554 2.90 -18.93 -15.75
CA GLY A 554 3.29 -20.30 -15.39
C GLY A 554 2.84 -20.79 -14.01
N ARG A 555 1.90 -20.06 -13.36
CA ARG A 555 1.42 -20.38 -12.00
C ARG A 555 -0.13 -20.45 -11.97
N PRO A 556 -0.76 -21.42 -12.63
CA PRO A 556 -2.23 -21.48 -12.74
C PRO A 556 -2.92 -21.65 -11.40
N GLU A 557 -2.36 -22.41 -10.47
CA GLU A 557 -2.93 -22.63 -9.14
C GLU A 557 -2.93 -21.34 -8.31
N ALA A 558 -1.80 -20.64 -8.27
CA ALA A 558 -1.70 -19.35 -7.57
C ALA A 558 -2.59 -18.27 -8.23
N THR A 559 -2.81 -18.37 -9.54
CA THR A 559 -3.76 -17.50 -10.26
C THR A 559 -5.19 -17.82 -9.81
N ALA A 560 -5.60 -19.08 -9.83
CA ALA A 560 -6.94 -19.50 -9.44
C ALA A 560 -7.28 -19.18 -7.97
N GLU A 561 -6.28 -19.14 -7.08
CA GLU A 561 -6.46 -18.73 -5.68
C GLU A 561 -6.87 -17.25 -5.54
N LYS A 562 -6.37 -16.39 -6.41
CA LYS A 562 -6.56 -14.93 -6.32
C LYS A 562 -7.58 -14.38 -7.33
N TRP A 563 -7.60 -14.90 -8.55
CA TRP A 563 -8.59 -14.54 -9.57
C TRP A 563 -9.71 -15.57 -9.55
N ILE A 564 -10.76 -15.25 -8.81
CA ILE A 564 -11.92 -16.13 -8.62
C ILE A 564 -13.10 -15.72 -9.49
N THR A 565 -14.06 -16.61 -9.66
CA THR A 565 -15.35 -16.26 -10.24
C THR A 565 -16.01 -15.16 -9.41
N ASN A 566 -16.48 -14.10 -10.05
CA ASN A 566 -17.17 -13.02 -9.37
C ASN A 566 -18.61 -13.45 -8.99
N PRO A 567 -18.95 -13.61 -7.71
CA PRO A 567 -20.29 -14.03 -7.31
C PRO A 567 -21.28 -12.88 -7.28
N ILE A 568 -20.81 -11.61 -7.33
CA ILE A 568 -21.64 -10.42 -7.17
C ILE A 568 -22.27 -10.01 -8.50
N ASP A 569 -21.46 -9.84 -9.54
CA ASP A 569 -21.91 -9.45 -10.89
C ASP A 569 -21.14 -10.20 -11.97
N PRO A 570 -21.39 -11.52 -12.12
CA PRO A 570 -20.66 -12.34 -13.10
C PRO A 570 -21.01 -12.00 -14.55
N ALA A 571 -22.14 -11.34 -14.79
CA ALA A 571 -22.55 -10.94 -16.14
C ALA A 571 -21.73 -9.76 -16.68
N ARG A 572 -21.41 -8.78 -15.83
CA ARG A 572 -20.58 -7.62 -16.19
C ARG A 572 -19.10 -7.93 -16.06
N HIS A 573 -18.71 -8.59 -14.98
CA HIS A 573 -17.33 -8.89 -14.64
C HIS A 573 -17.22 -10.36 -14.18
N PRO A 574 -16.92 -11.31 -15.07
CA PRO A 574 -16.93 -12.74 -14.72
C PRO A 574 -15.84 -13.14 -13.72
N ILE A 575 -14.78 -12.35 -13.62
CA ILE A 575 -13.63 -12.58 -12.74
C ILE A 575 -13.47 -11.42 -11.76
N MET A 576 -13.09 -11.77 -10.54
CA MET A 576 -12.75 -10.84 -9.46
C MET A 576 -11.40 -11.24 -8.85
N TYR A 577 -10.57 -10.24 -8.55
CA TYR A 577 -9.27 -10.42 -7.88
C TYR A 577 -9.39 -10.16 -6.38
N ARG A 578 -8.93 -11.09 -5.57
CA ARG A 578 -8.81 -10.99 -4.12
C ARG A 578 -7.47 -10.39 -3.72
N THR A 579 -7.47 -9.18 -3.17
CA THR A 579 -6.23 -8.44 -2.90
C THR A 579 -5.47 -8.95 -1.67
N GLY A 580 -6.19 -9.51 -0.69
CA GLY A 580 -5.68 -9.76 0.65
C GLY A 580 -5.57 -8.48 1.51
N ASP A 581 -5.94 -7.32 0.99
CA ASP A 581 -6.05 -6.09 1.79
C ASP A 581 -7.40 -6.06 2.51
N LEU A 582 -7.38 -5.66 3.78
CA LEU A 582 -8.57 -5.40 4.58
C LEU A 582 -8.96 -3.94 4.45
N ALA A 583 -10.21 -3.70 4.11
CA ALA A 583 -10.75 -2.35 3.87
C ALA A 583 -12.13 -2.17 4.48
N ARG A 584 -12.55 -0.92 4.57
CA ARG A 584 -13.93 -0.54 4.89
C ARG A 584 -14.36 0.66 4.07
N TYR A 585 -15.65 0.75 3.81
CA TYR A 585 -16.23 1.99 3.28
C TYR A 585 -16.44 3.02 4.38
N TRP A 586 -16.20 4.28 4.07
CA TRP A 586 -16.79 5.40 4.80
C TRP A 586 -18.26 5.57 4.39
N PRO A 587 -19.06 6.34 5.19
CA PRO A 587 -20.46 6.61 4.82
C PRO A 587 -20.67 7.28 3.47
N ASP A 588 -19.67 8.04 2.99
CA ASP A 588 -19.68 8.69 1.67
C ASP A 588 -19.21 7.78 0.52
N GLY A 589 -18.88 6.53 0.76
CA GLY A 589 -18.37 5.58 -0.23
C GLY A 589 -16.85 5.63 -0.46
N SER A 590 -16.12 6.49 0.24
CA SER A 590 -14.67 6.46 0.23
C SER A 590 -14.14 5.19 0.91
N ILE A 591 -13.07 4.61 0.39
CA ILE A 591 -12.50 3.35 0.86
C ILE A 591 -11.25 3.63 1.70
N GLU A 592 -11.20 3.05 2.89
CA GLU A 592 -10.04 3.08 3.78
C GLU A 592 -9.42 1.69 3.89
N ILE A 593 -8.11 1.57 3.67
CA ILE A 593 -7.35 0.36 3.97
C ILE A 593 -7.08 0.30 5.47
N VAL A 594 -7.41 -0.83 6.09
CA VAL A 594 -7.26 -1.04 7.53
C VAL A 594 -6.06 -1.92 7.85
N GLY A 595 -5.78 -2.91 6.99
CA GLY A 595 -4.69 -3.86 7.20
C GLY A 595 -4.58 -4.88 6.07
N ARG A 596 -3.99 -6.05 6.37
CA ARG A 596 -3.87 -7.17 5.45
C ARG A 596 -4.21 -8.49 6.13
N THR A 597 -4.66 -9.46 5.33
CA THR A 597 -4.91 -10.85 5.78
C THR A 597 -3.64 -11.70 5.82
N ASP A 598 -2.55 -11.23 5.18
CA ASP A 598 -1.28 -11.95 5.04
C ASP A 598 -0.09 -11.15 5.63
N ASN A 599 1.12 -11.76 5.57
CA ASN A 599 2.37 -11.18 6.08
C ASN A 599 3.08 -10.28 5.06
N GLN A 600 2.35 -9.73 4.10
CA GLN A 600 2.92 -8.76 3.17
C GLN A 600 2.99 -7.38 3.81
N VAL A 601 4.09 -6.69 3.54
CA VAL A 601 4.33 -5.32 3.98
C VAL A 601 4.78 -4.47 2.81
N LYS A 602 4.68 -3.17 2.95
CA LYS A 602 5.27 -2.23 2.00
C LYS A 602 6.48 -1.59 2.66
N VAL A 603 7.62 -1.66 1.99
CA VAL A 603 8.90 -1.12 2.45
C VAL A 603 9.37 -0.13 1.40
N ARG A 604 9.40 1.16 1.74
CA ARG A 604 9.77 2.24 0.78
C ARG A 604 8.97 2.18 -0.51
N GLY A 605 7.67 1.93 -0.39
CA GLY A 605 6.76 1.80 -1.53
C GLY A 605 6.80 0.45 -2.26
N ASN A 606 7.76 -0.41 -1.97
CA ASN A 606 7.89 -1.73 -2.57
C ASN A 606 7.09 -2.77 -1.78
N ARG A 607 6.33 -3.61 -2.47
CA ARG A 607 5.62 -4.73 -1.86
C ARG A 607 6.61 -5.85 -1.53
N VAL A 608 6.70 -6.20 -0.26
CA VAL A 608 7.62 -7.21 0.27
C VAL A 608 6.84 -8.31 0.96
N HIS A 609 7.06 -9.55 0.56
CA HIS A 609 6.59 -10.71 1.27
C HIS A 609 7.68 -11.15 2.26
N LEU A 610 7.42 -11.04 3.57
CA LEU A 610 8.42 -11.36 4.59
C LEU A 610 8.93 -12.80 4.48
N GLY A 611 8.07 -13.73 4.06
CA GLY A 611 8.43 -15.14 3.80
C GLY A 611 9.48 -15.32 2.71
N GLU A 612 9.60 -14.44 1.71
CA GLU A 612 10.66 -14.50 0.70
C GLU A 612 12.02 -14.30 1.36
N ILE A 613 12.12 -13.34 2.25
CA ILE A 613 13.37 -13.06 2.99
C ILE A 613 13.69 -14.22 3.93
N GLU A 614 12.68 -14.77 4.63
CA GLU A 614 12.83 -15.91 5.55
C GLU A 614 13.33 -17.16 4.82
N VAL A 615 12.80 -17.44 3.63
CA VAL A 615 13.28 -18.55 2.79
C VAL A 615 14.73 -18.36 2.39
N VAL A 616 15.13 -17.16 1.93
CA VAL A 616 16.53 -16.89 1.58
C VAL A 616 17.43 -17.04 2.80
N LEU A 617 17.03 -16.51 3.97
CA LEU A 617 17.78 -16.65 5.22
C LEU A 617 18.05 -18.12 5.57
N THR A 618 17.03 -19.00 5.48
CA THR A 618 17.19 -20.43 5.81
C THR A 618 18.03 -21.20 4.81
N THR A 619 18.39 -20.63 3.65
CA THR A 619 19.34 -21.22 2.69
C THR A 619 20.80 -20.83 2.99
N LEU A 620 21.03 -19.88 3.91
CA LEU A 620 22.37 -19.42 4.24
C LEU A 620 23.04 -20.38 5.23
N PRO A 621 24.38 -20.59 5.12
CA PRO A 621 25.09 -21.47 6.03
C PRO A 621 24.94 -21.06 7.50
N GLY A 622 24.65 -22.01 8.37
CA GLY A 622 24.56 -21.81 9.81
C GLY A 622 23.21 -21.24 10.30
N VAL A 623 22.19 -21.14 9.44
CA VAL A 623 20.85 -20.65 9.78
C VAL A 623 19.86 -21.83 9.81
N GLN A 624 19.36 -22.17 11.00
CA GLN A 624 18.36 -23.22 11.19
C GLN A 624 16.95 -22.72 10.90
N GLN A 625 16.58 -21.60 11.48
CA GLN A 625 15.27 -20.96 11.31
C GLN A 625 15.41 -19.44 11.27
N ALA A 626 14.47 -18.78 10.62
CA ALA A 626 14.41 -17.33 10.60
C ALA A 626 12.96 -16.81 10.62
N ALA A 627 12.80 -15.63 11.21
CA ALA A 627 11.56 -14.84 11.11
C ALA A 627 11.94 -13.39 10.79
N VAL A 628 11.10 -12.73 9.99
CA VAL A 628 11.29 -11.31 9.66
C VAL A 628 10.05 -10.53 10.10
N LEU A 629 10.27 -9.40 10.76
CA LEU A 629 9.23 -8.46 11.13
C LEU A 629 9.47 -7.11 10.47
N ALA A 630 8.37 -6.45 10.09
CA ALA A 630 8.38 -5.04 9.72
C ALA A 630 8.02 -4.20 10.95
N ARG A 631 8.85 -3.21 11.26
CA ARG A 631 8.65 -2.27 12.38
C ARG A 631 8.75 -0.85 11.86
N GLN A 632 8.06 0.08 12.50
CA GLN A 632 8.26 1.50 12.22
C GLN A 632 9.43 2.01 13.06
N ASP A 633 10.31 2.78 12.43
CA ASP A 633 11.37 3.50 13.14
C ASP A 633 10.82 4.78 13.81
N GLY A 634 11.67 5.52 14.50
CA GLY A 634 11.29 6.75 15.18
C GLY A 634 10.77 7.88 14.26
N GLN A 635 10.83 7.66 12.94
CA GLN A 635 10.36 8.59 11.91
C GLN A 635 9.05 8.13 11.24
N GLY A 636 8.59 6.91 11.56
CA GLY A 636 7.42 6.29 10.94
C GLY A 636 7.71 5.51 9.66
N ASP A 637 8.99 5.39 9.27
CA ASP A 637 9.39 4.58 8.11
C ASP A 637 9.44 3.09 8.47
N VAL A 638 9.00 2.24 7.52
CA VAL A 638 9.00 0.78 7.72
C VAL A 638 10.38 0.20 7.53
N GLN A 639 10.89 -0.48 8.56
CA GLN A 639 12.16 -1.21 8.56
C GLN A 639 11.96 -2.69 8.82
N LEU A 640 12.82 -3.50 8.20
CA LEU A 640 12.83 -4.94 8.38
C LEU A 640 13.85 -5.33 9.47
N THR A 641 13.42 -6.21 10.37
CA THR A 641 14.29 -6.86 11.38
C THR A 641 14.26 -8.37 11.17
N ALA A 642 15.41 -8.99 11.00
CA ALA A 642 15.55 -10.45 10.91
C ALA A 642 15.91 -11.05 12.28
N TYR A 643 15.19 -12.09 12.65
CA TYR A 643 15.43 -12.93 13.83
C TYR A 643 15.90 -14.28 13.35
N ILE A 644 17.05 -14.74 13.82
CA ILE A 644 17.76 -15.89 13.26
C ILE A 644 18.12 -16.86 14.38
N GLU A 645 17.66 -18.10 14.27
CA GLU A 645 18.11 -19.20 15.08
C GLU A 645 19.25 -19.92 14.36
N PRO A 646 20.45 -19.95 14.94
CA PRO A 646 21.59 -20.62 14.31
C PRO A 646 21.49 -22.13 14.40
N ASP A 647 22.11 -22.84 13.46
CA ASP A 647 22.34 -24.28 13.57
C ASP A 647 23.11 -24.61 14.86
N ALA A 648 22.90 -25.81 15.40
CA ALA A 648 23.58 -26.24 16.64
C ALA A 648 25.11 -26.18 16.48
N GLY A 649 25.74 -25.30 17.28
CA GLY A 649 27.19 -25.09 17.24
C GLY A 649 27.70 -24.15 16.15
N ALA A 650 26.82 -23.56 15.35
CA ALA A 650 27.16 -22.51 14.38
C ALA A 650 27.04 -21.10 15.01
N ALA A 651 27.86 -20.18 14.52
CA ALA A 651 27.84 -18.77 14.90
C ALA A 651 27.92 -17.92 13.62
N PRO A 652 26.82 -17.83 12.84
CA PRO A 652 26.82 -17.06 11.62
C PRO A 652 27.02 -15.57 11.95
N SER A 653 27.90 -14.89 11.19
CA SER A 653 28.09 -13.46 11.37
C SER A 653 26.98 -12.66 10.68
N VAL A 654 26.57 -11.53 11.27
CA VAL A 654 25.60 -10.59 10.66
C VAL A 654 26.08 -10.15 9.27
N ARG A 655 27.39 -9.94 9.10
CA ARG A 655 28.00 -9.56 7.82
C ARG A 655 27.80 -10.61 6.72
N ASP A 656 28.08 -11.89 7.03
CA ASP A 656 27.94 -12.96 6.03
C ASP A 656 26.49 -13.18 5.66
N ILE A 657 25.56 -13.08 6.64
CA ILE A 657 24.13 -13.11 6.41
C ILE A 657 23.71 -11.94 5.50
N ARG A 658 24.11 -10.70 5.83
CA ARG A 658 23.78 -9.50 5.02
C ARG A 658 24.33 -9.64 3.59
N ARG A 659 25.58 -10.10 3.44
CA ARG A 659 26.19 -10.34 2.13
C ARG A 659 25.40 -11.39 1.33
N GLY A 660 25.04 -12.51 1.96
CA GLY A 660 24.25 -13.58 1.33
C GLY A 660 22.88 -13.11 0.87
N LEU A 661 22.23 -12.25 1.67
CA LEU A 661 20.96 -11.61 1.29
C LEU A 661 21.14 -10.63 0.12
N SER A 662 22.15 -9.74 0.18
CA SER A 662 22.38 -8.71 -0.85
C SER A 662 22.78 -9.28 -2.21
N GLN A 663 23.26 -10.50 -2.27
CA GLN A 663 23.52 -11.21 -3.53
C GLN A 663 22.24 -11.72 -4.22
N ARG A 664 21.14 -11.87 -3.47
CA ARG A 664 19.91 -12.53 -3.92
C ARG A 664 18.69 -11.63 -3.89
N LEU A 665 18.64 -10.68 -2.96
CA LEU A 665 17.50 -9.80 -2.73
C LEU A 665 17.83 -8.35 -3.07
N PRO A 666 16.85 -7.58 -3.58
CA PRO A 666 16.98 -6.13 -3.71
C PRO A 666 17.28 -5.46 -2.38
N SER A 667 17.95 -4.33 -2.39
CA SER A 667 18.40 -3.60 -1.19
C SER A 667 17.27 -3.28 -0.20
N PHE A 668 16.07 -2.96 -0.68
CA PHE A 668 14.91 -2.67 0.18
C PHE A 668 14.35 -3.92 0.91
N MET A 669 14.73 -5.14 0.50
CA MET A 669 14.38 -6.41 1.16
C MET A 669 15.45 -6.88 2.16
N VAL A 670 16.62 -6.27 2.19
CA VAL A 670 17.67 -6.61 3.15
C VAL A 670 17.34 -5.99 4.50
N PRO A 671 17.21 -6.80 5.59
CA PRO A 671 16.90 -6.26 6.91
C PRO A 671 17.94 -5.26 7.41
N ALA A 672 17.47 -4.19 8.03
CA ALA A 672 18.31 -3.18 8.67
C ALA A 672 18.94 -3.70 9.96
N ALA A 673 18.18 -4.52 10.73
CA ALA A 673 18.63 -5.08 11.99
C ALA A 673 18.56 -6.61 11.98
N PHE A 674 19.46 -7.25 12.73
CA PHE A 674 19.57 -8.71 12.89
C PHE A 674 19.66 -9.06 14.37
N VAL A 675 18.85 -10.03 14.80
CA VAL A 675 18.87 -10.59 16.16
C VAL A 675 19.15 -12.08 16.04
N ILE A 676 20.31 -12.52 16.54
CA ILE A 676 20.72 -13.93 16.49
C ILE A 676 20.48 -14.54 17.88
N GLY A 677 19.70 -15.62 17.94
CA GLY A 677 19.36 -16.32 19.17
C GLY A 677 18.20 -17.29 18.98
N GLY A 678 17.78 -17.96 20.07
CA GLY A 678 16.63 -18.88 20.02
C GLY A 678 15.33 -18.14 19.72
N LEU A 679 14.50 -18.71 18.85
CA LEU A 679 13.20 -18.14 18.48
C LEU A 679 12.11 -18.63 19.44
N PRO A 680 11.27 -17.74 20.00
CA PRO A 680 10.13 -18.14 20.80
C PRO A 680 9.13 -18.92 19.94
N THR A 681 8.59 -20.02 20.48
CA THR A 681 7.62 -20.85 19.80
C THR A 681 6.32 -20.93 20.58
N SER A 682 5.20 -20.92 19.86
CA SER A 682 3.86 -21.14 20.40
C SER A 682 3.70 -22.61 20.87
N VAL A 683 2.64 -22.90 21.60
CA VAL A 683 2.27 -24.27 22.05
C VAL A 683 2.17 -25.28 20.91
N ASN A 684 1.99 -24.83 19.68
CA ASN A 684 1.89 -25.66 18.47
C ASN A 684 3.23 -25.77 17.72
N GLY A 685 4.34 -25.33 18.31
CA GLY A 685 5.69 -25.40 17.71
C GLY A 685 5.95 -24.42 16.57
N LYS A 686 5.07 -23.44 16.34
CA LYS A 686 5.30 -22.35 15.36
C LYS A 686 5.98 -21.16 16.03
N ILE A 687 6.80 -20.41 15.29
CA ILE A 687 7.43 -19.19 15.79
C ILE A 687 6.35 -18.22 16.26
N ASP A 688 6.46 -17.79 17.52
CA ASP A 688 5.60 -16.76 18.10
C ASP A 688 6.15 -15.37 17.76
N ARG A 689 5.65 -14.79 16.66
CA ARG A 689 6.09 -13.48 16.17
C ARG A 689 5.79 -12.33 17.14
N ALA A 690 4.75 -12.46 17.95
CA ALA A 690 4.37 -11.44 18.93
C ALA A 690 5.33 -11.39 20.13
N ALA A 691 5.97 -12.54 20.45
CA ALA A 691 6.94 -12.65 21.53
C ALA A 691 8.38 -12.31 21.11
N LEU A 692 8.62 -11.96 19.84
CA LEU A 692 9.95 -11.56 19.36
C LEU A 692 10.36 -10.21 19.95
N PRO A 693 11.59 -10.10 20.53
CA PRO A 693 12.04 -8.89 21.21
C PRO A 693 12.27 -7.73 20.25
N GLU A 694 12.34 -6.52 20.77
CA GLU A 694 12.85 -5.39 20.00
C GLU A 694 14.32 -5.58 19.67
N PRO A 695 14.78 -5.16 18.46
CA PRO A 695 16.20 -5.24 18.13
C PRO A 695 17.01 -4.32 19.05
N PRO A 696 18.18 -4.75 19.51
CA PRO A 696 19.04 -3.93 20.33
C PRO A 696 19.51 -2.71 19.52
N ARG A 697 19.55 -1.54 20.13
CA ARG A 697 20.13 -0.32 19.53
C ARG A 697 21.67 -0.29 19.59
N SER A 698 22.28 -1.33 20.10
CA SER A 698 23.73 -1.43 20.15
C SER A 698 24.33 -1.69 18.77
N ARG A 699 25.54 -1.19 18.57
CA ARG A 699 26.36 -1.46 17.39
C ARG A 699 26.35 -2.95 17.06
N PRO A 700 25.99 -3.35 15.83
CA PRO A 700 26.05 -4.75 15.41
C PRO A 700 27.51 -5.27 15.41
N ASP A 701 27.67 -6.60 15.41
CA ASP A 701 28.97 -7.22 15.25
C ASP A 701 29.47 -7.00 13.81
N VAL A 702 30.45 -6.12 13.66
CA VAL A 702 31.12 -5.78 12.40
C VAL A 702 32.60 -6.02 12.54
N ASP A 703 33.29 -6.28 11.41
CA ASP A 703 34.73 -6.63 11.41
C ASP A 703 35.67 -5.51 11.87
N THR A 704 35.18 -4.26 11.86
CA THR A 704 35.96 -3.10 12.29
C THR A 704 36.04 -3.03 13.80
N ALA A 705 37.24 -2.89 14.35
CA ALA A 705 37.41 -2.62 15.77
C ALA A 705 36.79 -1.24 16.10
N TYR A 706 36.09 -1.18 17.23
CA TYR A 706 35.52 0.10 17.68
C TYR A 706 36.61 1.13 17.91
N GLN A 707 36.48 2.29 17.29
CA GLN A 707 37.30 3.45 17.51
C GLN A 707 36.41 4.65 17.82
N ALA A 708 36.65 5.29 18.96
CA ALA A 708 35.91 6.48 19.38
C ALA A 708 36.26 7.70 18.51
N PRO A 709 35.36 8.65 18.35
CA PRO A 709 35.65 9.90 17.63
C PRO A 709 36.75 10.71 18.32
N SER A 710 37.59 11.39 17.53
CA SER A 710 38.66 12.24 17.97
C SER A 710 38.54 13.65 17.39
N GLY A 711 38.27 14.62 18.24
CA GLY A 711 38.09 16.00 17.82
C GLY A 711 36.65 16.40 17.45
N ALA A 712 36.38 17.70 17.47
CA ALA A 712 35.04 18.25 17.41
C ALA A 712 34.22 17.88 16.15
N LEU A 713 34.90 17.79 14.99
CA LEU A 713 34.22 17.46 13.74
C LEU A 713 33.79 15.97 13.69
N GLU A 714 34.68 15.05 14.11
CA GLU A 714 34.31 13.63 14.19
C GLU A 714 33.23 13.40 15.26
N GLU A 715 33.28 14.12 16.40
CA GLU A 715 32.25 14.04 17.44
C GLU A 715 30.87 14.51 16.94
N SER A 716 30.84 15.61 16.19
CA SER A 716 29.61 16.13 15.58
C SER A 716 29.05 15.14 14.55
N LEU A 717 29.85 14.70 13.59
CA LEU A 717 29.44 13.74 12.56
C LEU A 717 29.03 12.38 13.16
N HIS A 718 29.75 11.90 14.17
CA HIS A 718 29.36 10.70 14.94
C HIS A 718 27.98 10.85 15.58
N GLY A 719 27.67 12.03 16.13
CA GLY A 719 26.34 12.35 16.67
C GLY A 719 25.26 12.27 15.60
N LEU A 720 25.51 12.79 14.39
CA LEU A 720 24.60 12.70 13.25
C LEU A 720 24.39 11.24 12.80
N TRP A 721 25.47 10.45 12.71
CA TRP A 721 25.40 9.04 12.35
C TRP A 721 24.59 8.23 13.38
N THR A 722 24.86 8.41 14.68
CA THR A 722 24.09 7.79 15.77
C THR A 722 22.60 8.11 15.68
N LYS A 723 22.28 9.38 15.39
CA LYS A 723 20.90 9.86 15.23
C LYS A 723 20.20 9.24 14.00
N VAL A 724 20.90 9.17 12.86
CA VAL A 724 20.33 8.67 11.61
C VAL A 724 20.19 7.16 11.59
N LEU A 725 21.17 6.44 12.17
CA LEU A 725 21.17 4.99 12.24
C LEU A 725 20.35 4.45 13.42
N GLU A 726 20.00 5.29 14.38
CA GLU A 726 19.38 4.93 15.66
C GLU A 726 20.17 3.86 16.44
N LEU A 727 21.51 3.93 16.34
CA LEU A 727 22.42 2.99 16.95
C LEU A 727 23.32 3.66 17.99
N ASP A 728 23.52 3.00 19.13
CA ASP A 728 24.49 3.39 20.12
C ASP A 728 25.87 2.77 19.80
N GLY A 729 26.95 3.53 20.03
CA GLY A 729 28.32 3.02 19.93
C GLY A 729 28.86 2.86 18.51
N VAL A 730 28.45 3.70 17.58
CA VAL A 730 29.02 3.79 16.22
C VAL A 730 30.52 4.11 16.33
N GLY A 731 31.40 3.35 15.66
CA GLY A 731 32.83 3.64 15.57
C GLY A 731 33.14 4.50 14.36
N VAL A 732 34.21 5.33 14.45
CA VAL A 732 34.57 6.23 13.32
C VAL A 732 35.06 5.50 12.07
N LEU A 733 35.47 4.23 12.22
CA LEU A 733 35.91 3.37 11.11
C LEU A 733 34.79 2.47 10.59
N ASP A 734 33.61 2.50 11.19
CA ASP A 734 32.50 1.66 10.78
C ASP A 734 31.96 2.11 9.42
N ASN A 735 31.66 1.14 8.57
CA ASN A 735 31.00 1.39 7.30
C ASN A 735 29.50 1.64 7.56
N PHE A 736 28.99 2.75 7.04
CA PHE A 736 27.60 3.18 7.16
C PHE A 736 26.59 2.08 6.77
N PHE A 737 26.86 1.40 5.66
CA PHE A 737 26.00 0.36 5.13
C PHE A 737 26.07 -0.94 5.92
N ASP A 738 27.23 -1.28 6.50
CA ASP A 738 27.37 -2.43 7.38
C ASP A 738 26.62 -2.24 8.71
N LEU A 739 26.48 -0.99 9.16
CA LEU A 739 25.66 -0.64 10.33
C LEU A 739 24.15 -0.64 10.07
N GLY A 740 23.71 -0.89 8.84
CA GLY A 740 22.29 -0.87 8.46
C GLY A 740 21.84 0.44 7.82
N GLY A 741 22.79 1.30 7.44
CA GLY A 741 22.52 2.46 6.61
C GLY A 741 22.04 2.05 5.21
N ASP A 742 21.25 2.90 4.59
CA ASP A 742 20.72 2.75 3.25
C ASP A 742 20.69 4.10 2.54
N SER A 743 20.28 4.12 1.26
CA SER A 743 20.28 5.36 0.46
C SER A 743 19.40 6.47 1.04
N LEU A 744 18.30 6.13 1.72
CA LEU A 744 17.42 7.12 2.34
C LEU A 744 18.06 7.74 3.58
N ARG A 745 18.65 6.90 4.43
CA ARG A 745 19.42 7.35 5.61
C ARG A 745 20.67 8.11 5.20
N ALA A 746 21.32 7.69 4.11
CA ALA A 746 22.46 8.38 3.53
C ALA A 746 22.09 9.78 3.07
N ALA A 747 21.01 9.94 2.32
CA ALA A 747 20.51 11.26 1.91
C ALA A 747 20.18 12.17 3.09
N ARG A 748 19.56 11.60 4.14
CA ARG A 748 19.28 12.34 5.35
C ARG A 748 20.54 12.76 6.10
N LEU A 749 21.54 11.87 6.14
CA LEU A 749 22.81 12.18 6.77
C LEU A 749 23.52 13.35 6.05
N THR A 750 23.58 13.33 4.70
CA THR A 750 24.17 14.43 3.93
C THR A 750 23.43 15.74 4.15
N GLU A 751 22.11 15.72 4.29
CA GLU A 751 21.30 16.90 4.60
C GLU A 751 21.61 17.46 5.99
N LEU A 752 21.65 16.60 7.02
CA LEU A 752 22.02 17.04 8.37
C LEU A 752 23.45 17.62 8.42
N VAL A 753 24.38 17.06 7.63
CA VAL A 753 25.72 17.63 7.49
C VAL A 753 25.67 19.01 6.87
N ARG A 754 24.84 19.23 5.85
CA ARG A 754 24.63 20.54 5.24
C ARG A 754 24.06 21.55 6.23
N GLU A 755 23.04 21.14 7.01
CA GLU A 755 22.41 22.00 8.03
C GLU A 755 23.38 22.39 9.14
N GLU A 756 24.18 21.45 9.65
CA GLU A 756 25.02 21.65 10.82
C GLU A 756 26.40 22.25 10.47
N HIS A 757 26.96 21.86 9.31
CA HIS A 757 28.31 22.26 8.91
C HIS A 757 28.35 23.21 7.71
N GLY A 758 27.20 23.49 7.04
CA GLY A 758 27.16 24.33 5.83
C GLY A 758 27.89 23.74 4.63
N VAL A 759 28.18 22.42 4.64
CA VAL A 759 28.92 21.72 3.60
C VAL A 759 27.97 20.83 2.81
N GLU A 760 27.90 21.02 1.52
CA GLU A 760 27.12 20.20 0.63
C GLU A 760 27.93 18.97 0.21
N LEU A 761 27.41 17.78 0.54
CA LEU A 761 27.96 16.48 0.15
C LEU A 761 27.03 15.81 -0.87
N GLU A 762 27.63 15.21 -1.88
CA GLU A 762 26.89 14.36 -2.81
C GLU A 762 26.60 12.99 -2.17
N LEU A 763 25.50 12.33 -2.57
CA LEU A 763 25.19 11.00 -2.06
C LEU A 763 26.30 9.98 -2.43
N VAL A 764 26.93 10.15 -3.60
CA VAL A 764 28.03 9.32 -4.06
C VAL A 764 29.25 9.43 -3.13
N ASP A 765 29.46 10.59 -2.52
CA ASP A 765 30.56 10.80 -1.58
C ASP A 765 30.48 9.84 -0.39
N LEU A 766 29.26 9.54 0.11
CA LEU A 766 29.08 8.58 1.19
C LEU A 766 29.26 7.14 0.74
N PHE A 767 29.00 6.82 -0.53
CA PHE A 767 29.31 5.51 -1.08
C PHE A 767 30.83 5.29 -1.22
N ASP A 768 31.56 6.33 -1.60
CA ASP A 768 33.01 6.28 -1.77
C ASP A 768 33.76 6.39 -0.42
N GLU A 769 33.21 7.18 0.50
CA GLU A 769 33.80 7.48 1.81
C GLU A 769 32.85 7.09 2.97
N PRO A 770 32.49 5.79 3.13
CA PRO A 770 31.38 5.34 3.97
C PRO A 770 31.70 5.22 5.47
N THR A 771 32.64 6.04 5.99
CA THR A 771 33.01 6.05 7.41
C THR A 771 32.98 7.47 7.97
N VAL A 772 32.78 7.60 9.30
CA VAL A 772 32.78 8.92 9.97
C VAL A 772 34.12 9.63 9.77
N GLU A 773 35.26 8.92 9.89
CA GLU A 773 36.61 9.45 9.69
C GLU A 773 36.78 10.05 8.29
N LYS A 774 36.41 9.31 7.26
CA LYS A 774 36.53 9.72 5.87
C LYS A 774 35.58 10.85 5.54
N MET A 775 34.35 10.80 6.04
CA MET A 775 33.37 11.89 5.90
C MET A 775 33.90 13.17 6.56
N ALA A 776 34.53 13.08 7.74
CA ALA A 776 35.13 14.24 8.40
C ALA A 776 36.26 14.86 7.56
N ALA A 777 37.09 14.01 6.97
CA ALA A 777 38.14 14.47 6.04
C ALA A 777 37.54 15.16 4.80
N LEU A 778 36.45 14.66 4.26
CA LEU A 778 35.75 15.24 3.11
C LEU A 778 35.13 16.60 3.48
N VAL A 779 34.37 16.68 4.57
CA VAL A 779 33.77 17.92 5.08
C VAL A 779 34.84 18.99 5.29
N ALA A 780 35.98 18.63 5.92
CA ALA A 780 37.09 19.59 6.13
C ALA A 780 37.70 20.11 4.81
N ARG A 781 37.86 19.22 3.80
CA ARG A 781 38.37 19.61 2.47
C ARG A 781 37.40 20.54 1.74
N THR A 782 36.12 20.23 1.73
CA THR A 782 35.07 21.01 1.05
C THR A 782 34.91 22.38 1.70
N ALA A 783 34.90 22.46 3.02
CA ALA A 783 34.85 23.72 3.77
C ALA A 783 36.09 24.63 3.48
N ALA A 784 37.28 24.01 3.34
CA ALA A 784 38.51 24.78 3.01
C ALA A 784 38.54 25.31 1.57
N THR A 785 37.73 24.73 0.66
CA THR A 785 37.66 25.17 -0.76
C THR A 785 36.59 26.23 -0.97
N ALA A 786 35.64 26.35 -0.04
CA ALA A 786 34.56 27.35 -0.07
C ALA A 786 34.93 28.70 0.56
N VAL A 787 36.12 28.82 1.19
CA VAL A 787 36.71 30.04 1.73
C VAL A 787 37.76 30.58 0.73
#